data_1e74a9dce0e90cb5535392a5dc847e65
#
_entry.id   1e74a9dce0e90cb5535392a5dc847e65
#
_cell.length_a   1.000
_cell.length_b   1.000
_cell.length_c   1.000
_cell.angle_alpha   90.00
_cell.angle_beta   90.00
_cell.angle_gamma   90.00
#
_symmetry.space_group_name_H-M   'P 1'
#
loop_
_entity.id
_entity.type
_entity.pdbx_description
1 polymer ?
#
loop_
_entity_poly.entity_id
_entity_poly.type
_entity_poly.pdbx_seq_one_letter_code
_entity_poly.pdbx_strand_id
1 'polypeptide(L)'
;MGVVYRAEQDHPRRTVALKLLRRGLMTAELVSRFEFEVQVLGRLQHPGIAQVYEAGTIDVGDGPQPYFAMELIDGRPLSAFIADRGRGLHQRLELFARICDAVQHAHTKGVIHRDLKPANILVTPDGQPKILDFGVARAIGDEAAHTLATTIGQLVGTIPYMSPEQIAGDPRELDTRTDVYSLGVIVYEMLAGRLPYDLAHKPLPEAARIIRDEEPPALSSVNQAIGGDIEWVVRRALEKERGRRYETASDLAADVRRFLADQPVLARAPSAWYLFVKFSRRNRAAVVATGVVAAALVGGLVALSWLLARTLKAEQDASDRLADVTAARAAEREAREQAEAESRRAQLEAETTAAVNAFLNSVLASADPARGGREMTVREALDIASKDLGALAGRPLIEAAVRSTIGRSYRALGLAEAAEGHARAAYELRRQALGESAAATLESLNDLASILQDQSQLEDAEGLFRAALPLYERSLGPEAPETLAARNNLGMLLIMRGNYPEAEKHLRAALAGQRKNPGNEHQMTLDTISNLSILLQFQGKLEEAETLARESLATRRRVLGNRHPGTLVAVNNLGTLLSSLGKAAEAEPLYFESLELSREVLGPEHAETLTSLTNCAGLLRDRGELDRAEQMYREALELRERTLGPGHADTVDNRRALAMLIASRGRLDEADALLTAALSAARESLGDEHPDTLACLHSLGRVRLLQKRPAEAETLLREAAATASRTMGPQAWRPAQFDAARAEALLDLGRPADAEPLLRSAQERLSTALGADHYHARYARDLLVRLYEQTGRGDEAARWRD
;
A
#
# COMPACT_ATOMS: atom_id res chain seq x y z
N MET A 1 -26.82 -14.87 -5.90
CA MET A 1 -27.74 -15.47 -4.91
C MET A 1 -28.98 -15.97 -5.61
N GLY A 2 -29.73 -16.90 -4.99
CA GLY A 2 -30.92 -17.53 -5.58
C GLY A 2 -32.20 -16.73 -5.39
N VAL A 3 -33.30 -17.27 -5.92
CA VAL A 3 -34.65 -16.78 -5.70
C VAL A 3 -35.31 -17.69 -4.67
N VAL A 4 -36.07 -17.09 -3.75
CA VAL A 4 -36.82 -17.84 -2.73
C VAL A 4 -38.30 -17.82 -3.08
N TYR A 5 -38.88 -18.99 -3.10
CA TYR A 5 -40.29 -19.19 -3.39
C TYR A 5 -41.00 -19.74 -2.15
N ARG A 6 -42.25 -19.41 -1.97
CA ARG A 6 -43.14 -20.14 -1.07
C ARG A 6 -43.64 -21.38 -1.82
N ALA A 7 -43.36 -22.57 -1.30
CA ALA A 7 -43.73 -23.83 -1.92
C ALA A 7 -44.43 -24.76 -0.90
N GLU A 8 -45.13 -25.71 -1.39
CA GLU A 8 -45.68 -26.82 -0.57
C GLU A 8 -44.85 -28.07 -0.79
N GLN A 9 -44.42 -28.71 0.28
CA GLN A 9 -43.79 -30.02 0.27
C GLN A 9 -44.86 -31.06 0.53
N ASP A 10 -44.89 -32.11 -0.27
CA ASP A 10 -45.96 -33.12 -0.21
C ASP A 10 -45.75 -34.14 0.89
N HIS A 11 -44.48 -34.50 1.19
CA HIS A 11 -44.15 -35.55 2.18
C HIS A 11 -43.00 -35.07 3.10
N PRO A 12 -43.27 -34.69 4.38
CA PRO A 12 -44.57 -34.46 4.96
C PRO A 12 -45.18 -33.16 4.44
N ARG A 13 -46.48 -33.10 4.37
CA ARG A 13 -47.19 -31.93 3.84
C ARG A 13 -47.00 -30.71 4.73
N ARG A 14 -46.28 -29.75 4.20
CA ARG A 14 -46.01 -28.47 4.88
C ARG A 14 -45.62 -27.37 3.89
N THR A 15 -45.89 -26.14 4.26
CA THR A 15 -45.41 -24.97 3.49
C THR A 15 -43.93 -24.71 3.83
N VAL A 16 -43.13 -24.52 2.84
CA VAL A 16 -41.65 -24.32 2.95
C VAL A 16 -41.24 -23.09 2.18
N ALA A 17 -40.10 -22.53 2.54
CA ALA A 17 -39.33 -21.57 1.73
C ALA A 17 -38.38 -22.39 0.84
N LEU A 18 -38.59 -22.36 -0.46
CA LEU A 18 -37.76 -23.03 -1.44
C LEU A 18 -36.77 -22.04 -2.06
N LYS A 19 -35.50 -22.20 -1.77
CA LYS A 19 -34.45 -21.35 -2.31
C LYS A 19 -33.75 -22.05 -3.48
N LEU A 20 -33.85 -21.46 -4.66
CA LEU A 20 -33.15 -21.92 -5.88
C LEU A 20 -31.87 -21.11 -6.05
N LEU A 21 -30.74 -21.77 -6.20
CA LEU A 21 -29.44 -21.11 -6.42
C LEU A 21 -29.28 -20.76 -7.92
N ARG A 22 -28.58 -19.64 -8.23
CA ARG A 22 -28.39 -19.20 -9.63
C ARG A 22 -27.52 -20.18 -10.40
N ARG A 23 -27.87 -20.36 -11.68
CA ARG A 23 -27.17 -21.18 -12.68
C ARG A 23 -25.86 -20.49 -13.10
N GLY A 24 -24.83 -21.27 -13.46
CA GLY A 24 -23.71 -20.76 -14.26
C GLY A 24 -22.29 -21.03 -13.75
N LEU A 25 -22.11 -21.67 -12.56
CA LEU A 25 -20.76 -21.94 -12.03
C LEU A 25 -20.62 -23.33 -11.36
N MET A 26 -21.52 -24.31 -11.65
CA MET A 26 -21.56 -25.58 -10.93
C MET A 26 -20.81 -26.67 -11.67
N THR A 27 -19.65 -27.07 -11.17
CA THR A 27 -19.00 -28.33 -11.49
C THR A 27 -19.58 -29.46 -10.62
N ALA A 28 -19.43 -30.70 -11.04
CA ALA A 28 -19.88 -31.87 -10.26
C ALA A 28 -19.30 -31.92 -8.84
N GLU A 29 -18.09 -31.39 -8.67
CA GLU A 29 -17.39 -31.29 -7.39
C GLU A 29 -18.01 -30.22 -6.45
N LEU A 30 -18.48 -29.12 -7.01
CA LEU A 30 -19.21 -28.08 -6.28
C LEU A 30 -20.61 -28.52 -5.85
N VAL A 31 -21.28 -29.35 -6.64
CA VAL A 31 -22.57 -29.98 -6.27
C VAL A 31 -22.38 -30.93 -5.09
N SER A 32 -21.36 -31.78 -5.12
CA SER A 32 -21.04 -32.69 -4.02
C SER A 32 -20.67 -31.98 -2.72
N ARG A 33 -19.91 -30.87 -2.79
CA ARG A 33 -19.62 -30.00 -1.63
C ARG A 33 -20.90 -29.36 -1.08
N PHE A 34 -21.76 -28.86 -1.95
CA PHE A 34 -23.06 -28.31 -1.57
C PHE A 34 -23.92 -29.30 -0.82
N GLU A 35 -24.05 -30.53 -1.33
CA GLU A 35 -24.84 -31.61 -0.69
C GLU A 35 -24.31 -31.97 0.68
N PHE A 36 -22.97 -32.03 0.84
CA PHE A 36 -22.33 -32.28 2.13
C PHE A 36 -22.62 -31.18 3.14
N GLU A 37 -22.49 -29.91 2.74
CA GLU A 37 -22.75 -28.77 3.63
C GLU A 37 -24.21 -28.70 4.06
N VAL A 38 -25.13 -28.92 3.14
CA VAL A 38 -26.55 -28.94 3.47
C VAL A 38 -26.88 -30.06 4.45
N GLN A 39 -26.23 -31.22 4.35
CA GLN A 39 -26.40 -32.31 5.34
C GLN A 39 -25.96 -31.87 6.73
N VAL A 40 -24.90 -31.08 6.85
CA VAL A 40 -24.44 -30.51 8.13
C VAL A 40 -25.46 -29.50 8.66
N LEU A 41 -25.99 -28.65 7.79
CA LEU A 41 -27.00 -27.64 8.16
C LEU A 41 -28.34 -28.30 8.55
N GLY A 42 -28.73 -29.37 7.94
CA GLY A 42 -29.92 -30.14 8.31
C GLY A 42 -29.91 -30.71 9.75
N ARG A 43 -28.70 -30.82 10.36
CA ARG A 43 -28.50 -31.25 11.75
C ARG A 43 -28.64 -30.10 12.76
N LEU A 44 -28.74 -28.85 12.31
CA LEU A 44 -28.90 -27.69 13.17
C LEU A 44 -30.37 -27.59 13.61
N GLN A 45 -30.69 -28.04 14.81
CA GLN A 45 -32.04 -27.94 15.41
C GLN A 45 -31.99 -26.99 16.59
N HIS A 46 -32.41 -25.73 16.38
CA HIS A 46 -32.46 -24.72 17.40
C HIS A 46 -33.58 -23.73 17.12
N PRO A 47 -34.38 -23.29 18.13
CA PRO A 47 -35.51 -22.39 17.90
C PRO A 47 -35.09 -21.07 17.23
N GLY A 48 -33.83 -20.65 17.33
CA GLY A 48 -33.27 -19.44 16.72
C GLY A 48 -32.62 -19.66 15.34
N ILE A 49 -32.71 -20.83 14.75
CA ILE A 49 -32.16 -21.17 13.42
C ILE A 49 -33.30 -21.66 12.53
N ALA A 50 -33.32 -21.19 11.29
CA ALA A 50 -34.27 -21.73 10.30
C ALA A 50 -33.91 -23.17 9.95
N GLN A 51 -34.83 -24.07 10.15
CA GLN A 51 -34.61 -25.48 9.88
C GLN A 51 -34.52 -25.76 8.37
N VAL A 52 -33.45 -26.37 7.92
CA VAL A 52 -33.34 -26.92 6.57
C VAL A 52 -33.97 -28.29 6.56
N TYR A 53 -34.91 -28.50 5.66
CA TYR A 53 -35.71 -29.75 5.60
C TYR A 53 -35.21 -30.72 4.55
N GLU A 54 -34.82 -30.16 3.40
CA GLU A 54 -34.44 -30.96 2.23
C GLU A 54 -33.55 -30.11 1.33
N ALA A 55 -32.63 -30.75 0.64
CA ALA A 55 -31.88 -30.15 -0.44
C ALA A 55 -31.63 -31.13 -1.55
N GLY A 56 -31.46 -30.66 -2.74
CA GLY A 56 -31.25 -31.47 -3.93
C GLY A 56 -30.91 -30.61 -5.15
N THR A 57 -30.93 -31.28 -6.28
CA THR A 57 -30.82 -30.65 -7.58
C THR A 57 -32.08 -30.94 -8.38
N ILE A 58 -32.64 -29.92 -9.03
CA ILE A 58 -33.79 -30.06 -9.94
C ILE A 58 -33.32 -29.66 -11.34
N ASP A 59 -33.68 -30.43 -12.34
CA ASP A 59 -33.51 -30.10 -13.75
C ASP A 59 -34.80 -29.46 -14.27
N VAL A 60 -34.73 -28.17 -14.58
CA VAL A 60 -35.85 -27.40 -15.14
C VAL A 60 -35.68 -27.16 -16.64
N GLY A 61 -34.98 -28.04 -17.35
CA GLY A 61 -34.83 -28.02 -18.80
C GLY A 61 -33.56 -27.43 -19.36
N ASP A 62 -32.73 -26.80 -18.50
CA ASP A 62 -31.46 -26.17 -18.88
C ASP A 62 -30.27 -26.63 -18.01
N GLY A 63 -30.37 -27.87 -17.44
CA GLY A 63 -29.36 -28.44 -16.55
C GLY A 63 -29.64 -28.32 -15.05
N PRO A 64 -28.88 -29.06 -14.21
CA PRO A 64 -29.15 -29.21 -12.80
C PRO A 64 -29.00 -27.89 -12.04
N GLN A 65 -30.06 -27.51 -11.32
CA GLN A 65 -30.10 -26.32 -10.47
C GLN A 65 -30.25 -26.75 -9.00
N PRO A 66 -29.32 -26.43 -8.13
CA PRO A 66 -29.43 -26.76 -6.72
C PRO A 66 -30.53 -25.95 -6.03
N TYR A 67 -31.23 -26.63 -5.11
CA TYR A 67 -32.21 -26.02 -4.25
C TYR A 67 -32.10 -26.55 -2.83
N PHE A 68 -32.67 -25.81 -1.91
CA PHE A 68 -32.99 -26.32 -0.59
C PHE A 68 -34.31 -25.76 -0.08
N ALA A 69 -35.05 -26.65 0.58
CA ALA A 69 -36.32 -26.35 1.23
C ALA A 69 -36.06 -26.14 2.73
N MET A 70 -36.52 -25.01 3.25
CA MET A 70 -36.35 -24.66 4.65
C MET A 70 -37.65 -24.17 5.28
N GLU A 71 -37.61 -23.99 6.56
CA GLU A 71 -38.70 -23.42 7.36
C GLU A 71 -39.15 -22.09 6.75
N LEU A 72 -40.45 -21.98 6.44
CA LEU A 72 -41.06 -20.72 6.06
C LEU A 72 -41.33 -19.91 7.32
N ILE A 73 -40.62 -18.81 7.49
CA ILE A 73 -40.68 -17.99 8.69
C ILE A 73 -41.58 -16.77 8.43
N ASP A 74 -42.64 -16.64 9.21
CA ASP A 74 -43.40 -15.40 9.29
C ASP A 74 -42.67 -14.46 10.27
N GLY A 75 -41.84 -13.57 9.74
CA GLY A 75 -41.01 -12.67 10.51
C GLY A 75 -40.56 -11.45 9.74
N ARG A 76 -40.13 -10.42 10.48
CA ARG A 76 -39.54 -9.22 9.88
C ARG A 76 -38.02 -9.27 9.94
N PRO A 77 -37.29 -8.75 8.94
CA PRO A 77 -35.84 -8.63 9.01
C PRO A 77 -35.40 -7.86 10.27
N LEU A 78 -34.28 -8.26 10.86
CA LEU A 78 -33.71 -7.57 12.04
C LEU A 78 -33.44 -6.10 11.75
N SER A 79 -33.17 -5.72 10.51
CA SER A 79 -33.02 -4.32 10.07
C SER A 79 -34.31 -3.49 10.33
N ALA A 80 -35.50 -4.07 10.11
CA ALA A 80 -36.77 -3.42 10.40
C ALA A 80 -37.00 -3.32 11.93
N PHE A 81 -36.48 -4.28 12.70
CA PHE A 81 -36.50 -4.23 14.17
C PHE A 81 -35.55 -3.18 14.72
N ILE A 82 -34.37 -3.00 14.11
CA ILE A 82 -33.39 -1.94 14.45
C ILE A 82 -33.99 -0.56 14.21
N ALA A 83 -34.71 -0.40 13.10
CA ALA A 83 -35.36 0.87 12.74
C ALA A 83 -36.52 1.26 13.67
N ASP A 84 -37.14 0.30 14.38
CA ASP A 84 -38.19 0.54 15.37
C ASP A 84 -37.65 1.17 16.66
N ARG A 85 -37.72 2.51 16.77
CA ARG A 85 -37.21 3.28 17.92
C ARG A 85 -38.06 3.14 19.21
N GLY A 86 -39.21 2.52 19.12
CA GLY A 86 -40.12 2.34 20.28
C GLY A 86 -39.66 1.28 21.29
N ARG A 87 -38.62 0.46 20.94
CA ARG A 87 -38.15 -0.62 21.80
C ARG A 87 -36.98 -0.19 22.68
N GLY A 88 -37.14 -0.47 24.00
CA GLY A 88 -36.12 -0.11 25.00
C GLY A 88 -34.82 -0.90 24.86
N LEU A 89 -33.72 -0.36 25.42
CA LEU A 89 -32.40 -0.96 25.45
C LEU A 89 -32.42 -2.43 25.93
N HIS A 90 -33.16 -2.71 26.98
CA HIS A 90 -33.26 -4.06 27.57
C HIS A 90 -33.81 -5.10 26.57
N GLN A 91 -34.88 -4.77 25.86
CA GLN A 91 -35.48 -5.67 24.88
C GLN A 91 -34.59 -5.92 23.68
N ARG A 92 -33.83 -4.91 23.25
CA ARG A 92 -32.85 -5.04 22.15
C ARG A 92 -31.72 -6.00 22.54
N LEU A 93 -31.19 -5.84 23.76
CA LEU A 93 -30.12 -6.67 24.27
C LEU A 93 -30.55 -8.11 24.58
N GLU A 94 -31.80 -8.32 25.07
CA GLU A 94 -32.33 -9.66 25.24
C GLU A 94 -32.49 -10.40 23.89
N LEU A 95 -33.02 -9.72 22.88
CA LEU A 95 -33.07 -10.27 21.53
C LEU A 95 -31.68 -10.61 21.01
N PHE A 96 -30.72 -9.72 21.21
CA PHE A 96 -29.33 -9.91 20.78
C PHE A 96 -28.70 -11.14 21.49
N ALA A 97 -28.93 -11.31 22.78
CA ALA A 97 -28.43 -12.46 23.53
C ALA A 97 -28.97 -13.79 22.95
N ARG A 98 -30.26 -13.82 22.55
CA ARG A 98 -30.86 -15.00 21.87
C ARG A 98 -30.27 -15.25 20.48
N ILE A 99 -29.89 -14.20 19.73
CA ILE A 99 -29.18 -14.34 18.47
C ILE A 99 -27.81 -14.99 18.72
N CYS A 100 -27.08 -14.54 19.73
CA CYS A 100 -25.81 -15.13 20.11
C CYS A 100 -25.94 -16.61 20.51
N ASP A 101 -27.00 -17.00 21.24
CA ASP A 101 -27.26 -18.40 21.61
C ASP A 101 -27.48 -19.27 20.37
N ALA A 102 -28.20 -18.76 19.38
CA ALA A 102 -28.43 -19.48 18.13
C ALA A 102 -27.13 -19.65 17.32
N VAL A 103 -26.31 -18.62 17.23
CA VAL A 103 -24.99 -18.70 16.60
C VAL A 103 -24.09 -19.68 17.36
N GLN A 104 -24.09 -19.62 18.68
CA GLN A 104 -23.31 -20.55 19.51
C GLN A 104 -23.71 -21.99 19.28
N HIS A 105 -25.02 -22.26 19.15
CA HIS A 105 -25.50 -23.61 18.84
C HIS A 105 -24.91 -24.12 17.52
N ALA A 106 -24.85 -23.28 16.47
CA ALA A 106 -24.22 -23.66 15.22
C ALA A 106 -22.70 -23.92 15.39
N HIS A 107 -22.01 -23.04 16.13
CA HIS A 107 -20.59 -23.19 16.42
C HIS A 107 -20.27 -24.51 17.15
N THR A 108 -21.11 -24.96 18.11
CA THR A 108 -20.93 -26.26 18.80
C THR A 108 -21.12 -27.46 17.88
N LYS A 109 -21.76 -27.26 16.73
CA LYS A 109 -21.88 -28.26 15.65
C LYS A 109 -20.82 -28.12 14.56
N GLY A 110 -19.84 -27.26 14.77
CA GLY A 110 -18.74 -27.01 13.81
C GLY A 110 -19.12 -26.11 12.63
N VAL A 111 -20.27 -25.44 12.70
CA VAL A 111 -20.76 -24.57 11.61
C VAL A 111 -20.52 -23.12 11.95
N ILE A 112 -19.76 -22.42 11.11
CA ILE A 112 -19.51 -20.97 11.19
C ILE A 112 -20.38 -20.29 10.13
N HIS A 113 -21.08 -19.21 10.46
CA HIS A 113 -22.05 -18.57 9.55
C HIS A 113 -21.37 -17.78 8.43
N ARG A 114 -20.30 -17.06 8.71
CA ARG A 114 -19.43 -16.30 7.77
C ARG A 114 -20.09 -15.14 6.98
N ASP A 115 -21.43 -15.02 7.00
CA ASP A 115 -22.21 -13.92 6.36
C ASP A 115 -23.32 -13.44 7.29
N LEU A 116 -23.00 -13.27 8.58
CA LEU A 116 -23.96 -12.82 9.58
C LEU A 116 -24.22 -11.32 9.43
N LYS A 117 -25.47 -10.97 9.15
CA LYS A 117 -25.95 -9.59 8.96
C LYS A 117 -27.44 -9.50 9.26
N PRO A 118 -28.00 -8.29 9.54
CA PRO A 118 -29.42 -8.14 9.86
C PRO A 118 -30.40 -8.66 8.82
N ALA A 119 -30.01 -8.67 7.55
CA ALA A 119 -30.84 -9.22 6.46
C ALA A 119 -31.03 -10.75 6.54
N ASN A 120 -30.07 -11.44 7.18
CA ASN A 120 -30.09 -12.90 7.37
C ASN A 120 -30.70 -13.32 8.72
N ILE A 121 -31.31 -12.39 9.43
CA ILE A 121 -31.97 -12.63 10.72
C ILE A 121 -33.39 -12.11 10.64
N LEU A 122 -34.37 -13.00 10.75
CA LEU A 122 -35.79 -12.64 10.89
C LEU A 122 -36.17 -12.63 12.37
N VAL A 123 -37.07 -11.74 12.75
CA VAL A 123 -37.66 -11.72 14.08
C VAL A 123 -39.17 -11.99 13.93
N THR A 124 -39.61 -13.07 14.50
CA THR A 124 -41.03 -13.49 14.50
C THR A 124 -41.90 -12.56 15.36
N PRO A 125 -43.24 -12.55 15.25
CA PRO A 125 -44.11 -11.67 16.01
C PRO A 125 -44.01 -11.88 17.53
N ASP A 126 -43.66 -13.09 17.99
CA ASP A 126 -43.40 -13.42 19.40
C ASP A 126 -41.99 -13.01 19.89
N GLY A 127 -41.19 -12.41 19.02
CA GLY A 127 -39.87 -11.87 19.32
C GLY A 127 -38.74 -12.92 19.28
N GLN A 128 -38.98 -14.10 18.70
CA GLN A 128 -37.94 -15.10 18.54
C GLN A 128 -37.09 -14.77 17.30
N PRO A 129 -35.74 -14.66 17.42
CA PRO A 129 -34.88 -14.52 16.24
C PRO A 129 -34.80 -15.85 15.50
N LYS A 130 -34.72 -15.78 14.17
CA LYS A 130 -34.51 -16.91 13.26
C LYS A 130 -33.36 -16.55 12.30
N ILE A 131 -32.24 -17.24 12.42
CA ILE A 131 -31.07 -17.05 11.56
C ILE A 131 -31.25 -17.87 10.29
N LEU A 132 -31.04 -17.20 9.17
CA LEU A 132 -31.15 -17.77 7.82
C LEU A 132 -29.76 -17.94 7.20
N ASP A 133 -29.67 -18.75 6.15
CA ASP A 133 -28.56 -18.74 5.17
C ASP A 133 -27.15 -18.89 5.77
N PHE A 134 -26.92 -19.90 6.61
CA PHE A 134 -25.55 -20.26 6.99
C PHE A 134 -24.71 -20.58 5.77
N GLY A 135 -23.77 -19.72 5.46
CA GLY A 135 -22.59 -19.79 4.56
C GLY A 135 -22.58 -20.62 3.26
N VAL A 136 -23.70 -21.29 2.90
CA VAL A 136 -23.83 -22.22 1.76
C VAL A 136 -23.33 -21.64 0.42
N ALA A 137 -23.35 -20.35 0.23
CA ALA A 137 -22.95 -19.71 -1.03
C ALA A 137 -21.43 -19.45 -1.13
N ARG A 138 -20.67 -19.50 -0.01
CA ARG A 138 -19.22 -19.26 -0.02
C ARG A 138 -18.37 -20.51 -0.10
N ALA A 139 -18.89 -21.64 0.35
CA ALA A 139 -18.22 -22.92 0.17
C ALA A 139 -18.15 -23.39 -1.30
N ILE A 140 -19.03 -22.85 -2.12
CA ILE A 140 -19.05 -23.08 -3.58
C ILE A 140 -17.96 -22.24 -4.30
N GLY A 141 -17.30 -21.29 -3.61
CA GLY A 141 -16.53 -20.23 -4.25
C GLY A 141 -15.09 -20.03 -3.80
N ASP A 142 -14.47 -20.93 -3.04
CA ASP A 142 -13.06 -20.75 -2.62
C ASP A 142 -12.03 -20.74 -3.78
N GLU A 143 -12.40 -21.24 -4.96
CA GLU A 143 -11.63 -21.05 -6.21
C GLU A 143 -12.10 -19.83 -7.03
N ALA A 144 -13.27 -19.26 -6.74
CA ALA A 144 -13.80 -18.08 -7.42
C ALA A 144 -13.40 -16.75 -6.77
N ALA A 145 -12.53 -16.74 -5.77
CA ALA A 145 -11.98 -15.51 -5.16
C ALA A 145 -11.16 -14.68 -6.16
N HIS A 146 -10.75 -15.25 -7.29
CA HIS A 146 -10.08 -14.53 -8.38
C HIS A 146 -11.02 -13.84 -9.38
N THR A 147 -12.34 -14.05 -9.28
CA THR A 147 -13.33 -13.41 -10.19
C THR A 147 -14.12 -12.31 -9.48
N LEU A 148 -13.50 -11.63 -8.51
CA LEU A 148 -14.11 -10.54 -7.72
C LEU A 148 -14.39 -9.25 -8.52
N ALA A 149 -14.07 -9.20 -9.80
CA ALA A 149 -14.27 -8.02 -10.64
C ALA A 149 -15.68 -7.90 -11.26
N THR A 150 -16.53 -8.94 -11.21
CA THR A 150 -17.77 -8.96 -12.01
C THR A 150 -19.07 -8.86 -11.23
N THR A 151 -19.07 -8.69 -9.90
CA THR A 151 -20.31 -8.61 -9.12
C THR A 151 -20.33 -7.44 -8.13
N ILE A 152 -19.97 -6.24 -8.57
CA ILE A 152 -19.90 -5.02 -7.76
C ILE A 152 -21.23 -4.66 -7.07
N GLY A 153 -22.39 -5.04 -7.61
CA GLY A 153 -23.69 -4.67 -7.06
C GLY A 153 -24.17 -5.48 -5.83
N GLN A 154 -23.61 -6.66 -5.54
CA GLN A 154 -24.07 -7.53 -4.45
C GLN A 154 -23.14 -7.57 -3.24
N LEU A 155 -21.87 -7.18 -3.36
CA LEU A 155 -20.92 -7.07 -2.26
C LEU A 155 -21.20 -5.88 -1.33
N VAL A 156 -21.79 -4.82 -1.85
CA VAL A 156 -22.04 -3.55 -1.14
C VAL A 156 -22.84 -3.71 0.17
N GLY A 157 -23.73 -4.71 0.26
CA GLY A 157 -24.55 -4.94 1.47
C GLY A 157 -23.91 -5.82 2.54
N THR A 158 -22.86 -6.57 2.25
CA THR A 158 -22.24 -7.53 3.18
C THR A 158 -20.95 -7.03 3.81
N ILE A 159 -20.17 -6.23 3.09
CA ILE A 159 -18.87 -5.71 3.53
C ILE A 159 -18.89 -5.10 4.93
N PRO A 160 -19.89 -4.28 5.34
CA PRO A 160 -19.90 -3.65 6.65
C PRO A 160 -19.92 -4.60 7.85
N TYR A 161 -20.32 -5.86 7.66
CA TYR A 161 -20.41 -6.87 8.72
C TYR A 161 -19.26 -7.89 8.70
N MET A 162 -18.38 -7.79 7.71
CA MET A 162 -17.22 -8.70 7.59
C MET A 162 -16.17 -8.40 8.64
N SER A 163 -15.58 -9.45 9.19
CA SER A 163 -14.46 -9.32 10.12
C SER A 163 -13.15 -8.96 9.39
N PRO A 164 -12.17 -8.38 10.10
CA PRO A 164 -10.86 -8.06 9.53
C PRO A 164 -10.19 -9.24 8.81
N GLU A 165 -10.26 -10.44 9.39
CA GLU A 165 -9.70 -11.67 8.83
C GLU A 165 -10.44 -12.16 7.58
N GLN A 166 -11.77 -11.93 7.49
CA GLN A 166 -12.53 -12.24 6.27
C GLN A 166 -12.10 -11.33 5.11
N ILE A 167 -11.80 -10.10 5.41
CA ILE A 167 -11.35 -9.12 4.42
C ILE A 167 -9.90 -9.37 4.01
N ALA A 168 -9.06 -9.87 4.92
CA ALA A 168 -7.69 -10.28 4.62
C ALA A 168 -7.62 -11.50 3.68
N GLY A 169 -8.67 -12.35 3.65
CA GLY A 169 -8.84 -13.39 2.65
C GLY A 169 -8.03 -14.68 2.88
N ASP A 170 -7.42 -14.90 4.07
CA ASP A 170 -6.79 -16.18 4.38
C ASP A 170 -7.82 -17.16 5.01
N PRO A 171 -8.22 -18.22 4.31
CA PRO A 171 -9.21 -19.20 4.82
C PRO A 171 -8.79 -19.88 6.13
N ARG A 172 -7.48 -19.98 6.41
CA ARG A 172 -6.94 -20.66 7.60
C ARG A 172 -7.09 -19.82 8.88
N GLU A 173 -7.39 -18.53 8.73
CA GLU A 173 -7.59 -17.62 9.84
C GLU A 173 -9.05 -17.49 10.28
N LEU A 174 -9.98 -18.11 9.57
CA LEU A 174 -11.41 -18.04 9.85
C LEU A 174 -11.82 -19.06 10.92
N ASP A 175 -12.18 -18.58 12.11
CA ASP A 175 -12.73 -19.37 13.21
C ASP A 175 -14.09 -18.80 13.67
N THR A 176 -14.65 -19.33 14.74
CA THR A 176 -15.95 -18.90 15.33
C THR A 176 -15.95 -17.43 15.75
N ARG A 177 -14.78 -16.82 15.99
CA ARG A 177 -14.63 -15.41 16.39
C ARG A 177 -14.88 -14.45 15.23
N THR A 178 -14.88 -14.95 14.00
CA THR A 178 -15.35 -14.23 12.82
C THR A 178 -16.81 -13.81 12.97
N ASP A 179 -17.67 -14.75 13.37
CA ASP A 179 -19.09 -14.47 13.64
C ASP A 179 -19.28 -13.60 14.91
N VAL A 180 -18.40 -13.72 15.91
CA VAL A 180 -18.41 -12.83 17.09
C VAL A 180 -18.18 -11.39 16.68
N TYR A 181 -17.29 -11.10 15.73
CA TYR A 181 -17.11 -9.76 15.20
C TYR A 181 -18.37 -9.26 14.48
N SER A 182 -18.96 -10.08 13.61
CA SER A 182 -20.21 -9.74 12.91
C SER A 182 -21.37 -9.49 13.91
N LEU A 183 -21.45 -10.28 14.98
CA LEU A 183 -22.37 -10.02 16.10
C LEU A 183 -22.07 -8.69 16.78
N GLY A 184 -20.79 -8.35 16.95
CA GLY A 184 -20.35 -7.05 17.45
C GLY A 184 -20.84 -5.89 16.59
N VAL A 185 -20.77 -6.02 15.25
CA VAL A 185 -21.31 -5.01 14.32
C VAL A 185 -22.82 -4.92 14.42
N ILE A 186 -23.51 -6.06 14.49
CA ILE A 186 -24.99 -6.12 14.62
C ILE A 186 -25.44 -5.44 15.92
N VAL A 187 -24.84 -5.74 17.06
CA VAL A 187 -25.22 -5.11 18.33
C VAL A 187 -24.86 -3.63 18.33
N TYR A 188 -23.75 -3.23 17.75
CA TYR A 188 -23.41 -1.84 17.58
C TYR A 188 -24.51 -1.11 16.79
N GLU A 189 -24.90 -1.64 15.63
CA GLU A 189 -25.98 -1.07 14.81
C GLU A 189 -27.32 -1.06 15.54
N MET A 190 -27.67 -2.13 16.27
CA MET A 190 -28.89 -2.20 17.10
C MET A 190 -28.94 -1.11 18.17
N LEU A 191 -27.80 -0.71 18.70
CA LEU A 191 -27.71 0.28 19.78
C LEU A 191 -27.50 1.69 19.24
N ALA A 192 -26.63 1.87 18.27
CA ALA A 192 -26.28 3.16 17.68
C ALA A 192 -27.30 3.64 16.63
N GLY A 193 -28.05 2.72 16.00
CA GLY A 193 -28.93 3.00 14.87
C GLY A 193 -28.18 3.26 13.54
N ARG A 194 -26.89 3.01 13.53
CA ARG A 194 -25.99 3.11 12.36
C ARG A 194 -24.83 2.13 12.50
N LEU A 195 -24.20 1.82 11.38
CA LEU A 195 -23.01 0.98 11.34
C LEU A 195 -21.81 1.65 12.04
N PRO A 196 -20.84 0.87 12.56
CA PRO A 196 -19.62 1.41 13.17
C PRO A 196 -18.75 2.17 12.19
N TYR A 197 -18.79 1.81 10.89
CA TYR A 197 -18.03 2.46 9.84
C TYR A 197 -18.97 2.90 8.72
N ASP A 198 -18.76 4.12 8.21
CA ASP A 198 -19.42 4.58 7.00
C ASP A 198 -18.60 4.12 5.79
N LEU A 199 -19.06 3.06 5.16
CA LEU A 199 -18.43 2.46 3.97
C LEU A 199 -19.23 2.78 2.70
N ALA A 200 -20.27 3.62 2.78
CA ALA A 200 -21.07 4.01 1.63
C ALA A 200 -20.18 4.75 0.63
N HIS A 201 -20.23 4.31 -0.62
CA HIS A 201 -19.47 4.89 -1.73
C HIS A 201 -17.94 4.80 -1.64
N LYS A 202 -17.38 3.99 -0.71
CA LYS A 202 -15.94 3.78 -0.63
C LYS A 202 -15.49 2.65 -1.54
N PRO A 203 -14.33 2.80 -2.23
CA PRO A 203 -13.70 1.71 -2.97
C PRO A 203 -13.40 0.51 -2.06
N LEU A 204 -13.47 -0.70 -2.60
CA LEU A 204 -13.24 -1.94 -1.85
C LEU A 204 -11.91 -1.94 -1.06
N PRO A 205 -10.77 -1.50 -1.62
CA PRO A 205 -9.50 -1.45 -0.87
C PRO A 205 -9.54 -0.50 0.32
N GLU A 206 -10.22 0.64 0.19
CA GLU A 206 -10.37 1.61 1.27
C GLU A 206 -11.32 1.09 2.35
N ALA A 207 -12.46 0.49 1.97
CA ALA A 207 -13.36 -0.15 2.90
C ALA A 207 -12.67 -1.28 3.68
N ALA A 208 -11.84 -2.06 3.00
CA ALA A 208 -11.04 -3.12 3.61
C ALA A 208 -10.04 -2.56 4.63
N ARG A 209 -9.33 -1.48 4.31
CA ARG A 209 -8.43 -0.80 5.23
C ARG A 209 -9.15 -0.29 6.47
N ILE A 210 -10.29 0.36 6.29
CA ILE A 210 -11.09 0.90 7.42
C ILE A 210 -11.49 -0.21 8.37
N ILE A 211 -12.02 -1.32 7.87
CA ILE A 211 -12.46 -2.43 8.72
C ILE A 211 -11.27 -3.06 9.44
N ARG A 212 -10.12 -3.14 8.80
CA ARG A 212 -8.92 -3.75 9.39
C ARG A 212 -8.25 -2.85 10.42
N ASP A 213 -8.10 -1.55 10.09
CA ASP A 213 -7.15 -0.69 10.80
C ASP A 213 -7.85 0.37 11.69
N GLU A 214 -9.10 0.78 11.39
CA GLU A 214 -9.77 1.85 12.14
C GLU A 214 -10.59 1.33 13.30
N GLU A 215 -10.46 1.96 14.47
CA GLU A 215 -11.28 1.66 15.64
C GLU A 215 -12.72 2.16 15.43
N PRO A 216 -13.75 1.39 15.89
CA PRO A 216 -15.14 1.83 15.81
C PRO A 216 -15.37 3.01 16.76
N PRO A 217 -16.19 4.01 16.37
CA PRO A 217 -16.57 5.08 17.25
C PRO A 217 -17.21 4.54 18.54
N ALA A 218 -16.91 5.17 19.67
CA ALA A 218 -17.52 4.80 20.94
C ALA A 218 -19.05 4.93 20.88
N LEU A 219 -19.79 3.97 21.43
CA LEU A 219 -21.26 4.00 21.45
C LEU A 219 -21.81 5.25 22.16
N SER A 220 -21.14 5.67 23.24
CA SER A 220 -21.48 6.89 23.99
C SER A 220 -21.31 8.17 23.17
N SER A 221 -20.43 8.19 22.18
CA SER A 221 -20.27 9.33 21.25
C SER A 221 -21.41 9.43 20.23
N VAL A 222 -22.08 8.31 19.95
CA VAL A 222 -23.17 8.21 18.97
C VAL A 222 -24.54 8.37 19.65
N ASN A 223 -24.69 7.78 20.83
CA ASN A 223 -25.90 7.83 21.62
C ASN A 223 -25.54 7.95 23.12
N GLN A 224 -25.61 9.15 23.65
CA GLN A 224 -25.24 9.45 25.05
C GLN A 224 -26.04 8.64 26.09
N ALA A 225 -27.22 8.12 25.73
CA ALA A 225 -28.00 7.25 26.61
C ALA A 225 -27.44 5.82 26.72
N ILE A 226 -26.50 5.46 25.87
CA ILE A 226 -25.91 4.12 25.79
C ILE A 226 -24.40 4.25 26.09
N GLY A 227 -24.05 4.19 27.36
CA GLY A 227 -22.68 4.24 27.81
C GLY A 227 -22.41 3.24 28.94
N GLY A 228 -21.18 3.23 29.44
CA GLY A 228 -20.80 2.38 30.57
C GLY A 228 -20.46 0.96 30.15
N ASP A 229 -20.93 -0.03 30.90
CA ASP A 229 -20.48 -1.41 30.76
C ASP A 229 -20.83 -2.06 29.41
N ILE A 230 -21.96 -1.68 28.79
CA ILE A 230 -22.35 -2.24 27.47
C ILE A 230 -21.42 -1.79 26.35
N GLU A 231 -20.84 -0.61 26.46
CA GLU A 231 -19.87 -0.11 25.51
C GLU A 231 -18.58 -0.96 25.51
N TRP A 232 -18.12 -1.36 26.70
CA TRP A 232 -16.99 -2.29 26.83
C TRP A 232 -17.29 -3.65 26.22
N VAL A 233 -18.51 -4.16 26.39
CA VAL A 233 -18.94 -5.42 25.80
C VAL A 233 -18.90 -5.36 24.28
N VAL A 234 -19.48 -4.31 23.69
CA VAL A 234 -19.50 -4.13 22.23
C VAL A 234 -18.09 -3.88 21.67
N ARG A 235 -17.30 -3.06 22.35
CA ARG A 235 -15.92 -2.79 21.95
C ARG A 235 -15.09 -4.07 21.92
N ARG A 236 -15.18 -4.92 22.93
CA ARG A 236 -14.48 -6.21 22.96
C ARG A 236 -14.92 -7.15 21.84
N ALA A 237 -16.17 -7.14 21.46
CA ALA A 237 -16.64 -7.94 20.32
C ALA A 237 -16.07 -7.43 18.99
N LEU A 238 -15.80 -6.11 18.87
CA LEU A 238 -15.29 -5.43 17.69
C LEU A 238 -13.75 -5.29 17.66
N GLU A 239 -13.02 -5.88 18.60
CA GLU A 239 -11.55 -5.88 18.59
C GLU A 239 -11.01 -6.41 17.26
N LYS A 240 -9.98 -5.74 16.73
CA LYS A 240 -9.40 -6.11 15.43
C LYS A 240 -8.67 -7.43 15.51
N GLU A 241 -7.91 -7.59 16.56
CA GLU A 241 -7.19 -8.82 16.85
C GLU A 241 -8.16 -9.86 17.42
N ARG A 242 -8.35 -10.97 16.72
CA ARG A 242 -9.29 -12.04 17.11
C ARG A 242 -9.03 -12.60 18.51
N GLY A 243 -7.74 -12.63 18.96
CA GLY A 243 -7.38 -13.11 20.29
C GLY A 243 -7.90 -12.25 21.45
N ARG A 244 -8.27 -10.99 21.17
CA ARG A 244 -8.80 -10.04 22.17
C ARG A 244 -10.33 -10.01 22.21
N ARG A 245 -11.00 -10.62 21.25
CA ARG A 245 -12.47 -10.74 21.24
C ARG A 245 -12.95 -11.73 22.29
N TYR A 246 -14.25 -11.90 22.38
CA TYR A 246 -14.82 -13.03 23.10
C TYR A 246 -14.47 -14.34 22.39
N GLU A 247 -14.20 -15.37 23.17
CA GLU A 247 -13.82 -16.68 22.63
C GLU A 247 -15.00 -17.35 21.93
N THR A 248 -16.21 -17.15 22.48
CA THR A 248 -17.44 -17.75 21.96
C THR A 248 -18.57 -16.70 21.88
N ALA A 249 -19.58 -16.96 21.04
CA ALA A 249 -20.80 -16.18 21.01
C ALA A 249 -21.58 -16.27 22.36
N SER A 250 -21.44 -17.40 23.08
CA SER A 250 -22.01 -17.58 24.41
C SER A 250 -21.39 -16.64 25.45
N ASP A 251 -20.07 -16.40 25.40
CA ASP A 251 -19.40 -15.47 26.31
C ASP A 251 -19.87 -14.04 26.10
N LEU A 252 -20.07 -13.64 24.84
CA LEU A 252 -20.65 -12.36 24.48
C LEU A 252 -22.07 -12.25 25.04
N ALA A 253 -22.93 -13.27 24.84
CA ALA A 253 -24.28 -13.30 25.37
C ALA A 253 -24.30 -13.23 26.92
N ALA A 254 -23.38 -13.96 27.58
CA ALA A 254 -23.26 -13.98 29.04
C ALA A 254 -22.90 -12.57 29.60
N ASP A 255 -22.02 -11.84 28.92
CA ASP A 255 -21.62 -10.50 29.34
C ASP A 255 -22.74 -9.47 29.09
N VAL A 256 -23.51 -9.62 28.01
CA VAL A 256 -24.75 -8.86 27.78
C VAL A 256 -25.77 -9.13 28.93
N ARG A 257 -25.96 -10.38 29.34
CA ARG A 257 -26.87 -10.74 30.46
C ARG A 257 -26.40 -10.22 31.80
N ARG A 258 -25.07 -10.19 32.04
CA ARG A 258 -24.50 -9.54 33.23
C ARG A 258 -24.83 -8.07 33.28
N PHE A 259 -24.70 -7.38 32.14
CA PHE A 259 -25.10 -5.99 32.05
C PHE A 259 -26.58 -5.80 32.38
N LEU A 260 -27.47 -6.63 31.80
CA LEU A 260 -28.91 -6.58 32.06
C LEU A 260 -29.27 -6.86 33.51
N ALA A 261 -28.46 -7.68 34.19
CA ALA A 261 -28.63 -8.02 35.62
C ALA A 261 -27.87 -7.08 36.58
N ASP A 262 -27.35 -5.95 36.12
CA ASP A 262 -26.52 -5.01 36.89
C ASP A 262 -25.28 -5.66 37.54
N GLN A 263 -24.77 -6.74 36.94
CA GLN A 263 -23.57 -7.44 37.39
C GLN A 263 -22.32 -6.89 36.69
N PRO A 264 -21.14 -7.02 37.32
CA PRO A 264 -19.89 -6.66 36.66
C PRO A 264 -19.68 -7.45 35.35
N VAL A 265 -19.41 -6.75 34.24
CA VAL A 265 -19.12 -7.35 32.96
C VAL A 265 -17.66 -7.77 32.89
N LEU A 266 -17.35 -8.88 32.17
CA LEU A 266 -15.98 -9.40 31.99
C LEU A 266 -15.17 -8.61 30.97
N ALA A 267 -15.84 -7.84 30.11
CA ALA A 267 -15.17 -6.95 29.16
C ALA A 267 -14.38 -5.81 29.81
N ARG A 268 -14.70 -5.49 31.06
CA ARG A 268 -14.10 -4.38 31.82
C ARG A 268 -13.22 -4.91 32.93
N ALA A 269 -12.00 -4.37 33.05
CA ALA A 269 -11.11 -4.71 34.14
C ALA A 269 -11.75 -4.39 35.54
N PRO A 270 -11.77 -5.32 36.50
CA PRO A 270 -12.39 -5.13 37.79
C PRO A 270 -11.57 -4.14 38.63
N SER A 271 -12.11 -2.96 38.93
CA SER A 271 -11.60 -2.05 39.98
C SER A 271 -12.43 -2.18 41.24
N ALA A 272 -11.79 -2.00 42.40
CA ALA A 272 -12.47 -2.09 43.71
C ALA A 272 -13.67 -1.12 43.79
N TRP A 273 -13.55 0.08 43.21
CA TRP A 273 -14.61 1.07 43.14
C TRP A 273 -15.77 0.62 42.23
N TYR A 274 -15.47 0.04 41.08
CA TYR A 274 -16.50 -0.47 40.16
C TYR A 274 -17.32 -1.59 40.81
N LEU A 275 -16.64 -2.54 41.47
CA LEU A 275 -17.28 -3.64 42.19
C LEU A 275 -18.14 -3.11 43.35
N PHE A 276 -17.64 -2.10 44.08
CA PHE A 276 -18.38 -1.45 45.17
C PHE A 276 -19.66 -0.76 44.67
N VAL A 277 -19.59 -0.03 43.56
CA VAL A 277 -20.75 0.65 42.96
C VAL A 277 -21.82 -0.36 42.53
N LYS A 278 -21.42 -1.47 41.90
CA LYS A 278 -22.38 -2.54 41.51
C LYS A 278 -22.97 -3.25 42.73
N PHE A 279 -22.16 -3.50 43.74
CA PHE A 279 -22.63 -4.07 45.00
C PHE A 279 -23.63 -3.15 45.72
N SER A 280 -23.33 -1.86 45.80
CA SER A 280 -24.18 -0.86 46.48
C SER A 280 -25.51 -0.64 45.75
N ARG A 281 -25.55 -0.69 44.46
CA ARG A 281 -26.80 -0.61 43.66
C ARG A 281 -27.71 -1.82 43.91
N ARG A 282 -27.15 -3.00 44.09
CA ARG A 282 -27.89 -4.24 44.32
C ARG A 282 -28.35 -4.38 45.79
N ASN A 283 -27.57 -3.84 46.73
CA ASN A 283 -27.83 -4.00 48.17
C ASN A 283 -28.07 -2.67 48.89
N ARG A 284 -28.91 -1.80 48.31
CA ARG A 284 -29.14 -0.42 48.80
C ARG A 284 -29.58 -0.35 50.29
N ALA A 285 -30.41 -1.28 50.72
CA ALA A 285 -30.90 -1.28 52.12
C ALA A 285 -29.78 -1.55 53.14
N ALA A 286 -28.84 -2.44 52.85
CA ALA A 286 -27.75 -2.77 53.79
C ALA A 286 -26.69 -1.66 53.87
N VAL A 287 -26.39 -0.97 52.78
CA VAL A 287 -25.40 0.12 52.72
C VAL A 287 -25.90 1.37 53.47
N VAL A 288 -27.19 1.68 53.41
CA VAL A 288 -27.80 2.83 54.12
C VAL A 288 -27.78 2.59 55.64
N ALA A 289 -28.11 1.38 56.11
CA ALA A 289 -28.11 1.06 57.55
C ALA A 289 -26.71 1.16 58.19
N THR A 290 -25.66 0.72 57.48
CA THR A 290 -24.28 0.80 58.00
C THR A 290 -23.72 2.22 57.99
N GLY A 291 -24.14 3.06 57.01
CA GLY A 291 -23.71 4.45 56.90
C GLY A 291 -24.26 5.36 58.02
N VAL A 292 -25.50 5.11 58.52
CA VAL A 292 -26.09 5.90 59.57
C VAL A 292 -25.43 5.67 60.94
N VAL A 293 -25.03 4.45 61.25
CA VAL A 293 -24.34 4.10 62.51
C VAL A 293 -22.93 4.69 62.56
N ALA A 294 -22.19 4.65 61.44
CA ALA A 294 -20.85 5.22 61.38
C ALA A 294 -20.84 6.74 61.47
N ALA A 295 -21.84 7.42 60.93
CA ALA A 295 -21.93 8.88 60.97
C ALA A 295 -22.21 9.45 62.37
N ALA A 296 -22.92 8.72 63.19
CA ALA A 296 -23.27 9.17 64.60
C ALA A 296 -22.03 9.09 65.54
N LEU A 297 -21.13 8.13 65.35
CA LEU A 297 -19.94 7.97 66.21
C LEU A 297 -18.79 8.91 65.82
N VAL A 298 -18.71 9.28 64.56
CA VAL A 298 -17.64 10.19 64.06
C VAL A 298 -17.98 11.64 64.32
N GLY A 299 -19.27 11.99 64.33
CA GLY A 299 -19.73 13.38 64.54
C GLY A 299 -19.43 13.96 65.91
N GLY A 300 -19.39 13.10 66.97
CA GLY A 300 -19.13 13.54 68.35
C GLY A 300 -17.64 13.86 68.64
N LEU A 301 -16.69 13.19 67.98
CA LEU A 301 -15.24 13.37 68.13
C LEU A 301 -14.66 14.53 67.30
N VAL A 302 -15.30 14.81 66.15
CA VAL A 302 -14.86 15.83 65.20
C VAL A 302 -15.24 17.23 65.67
N ALA A 303 -16.36 17.39 66.45
CA ALA A 303 -16.83 18.72 66.89
C ALA A 303 -15.86 19.40 67.83
N LEU A 304 -15.17 18.66 68.72
CA LEU A 304 -14.28 19.20 69.72
C LEU A 304 -12.90 19.57 69.21
N SER A 305 -12.41 18.79 68.24
CA SER A 305 -11.08 19.05 67.57
C SER A 305 -11.17 20.15 66.52
N TRP A 306 -12.36 20.39 66.00
CA TRP A 306 -12.59 21.31 64.91
C TRP A 306 -12.58 22.79 65.36
N LEU A 307 -13.00 23.06 66.61
CA LEU A 307 -13.06 24.44 67.12
C LEU A 307 -11.67 25.07 67.37
N LEU A 308 -10.67 24.26 67.73
CA LEU A 308 -9.29 24.76 67.98
C LEU A 308 -8.44 24.87 66.77
N ALA A 309 -8.67 24.04 65.69
CA ALA A 309 -7.90 24.07 64.46
C ALA A 309 -8.39 25.13 63.47
N ARG A 310 -9.64 25.63 63.68
CA ARG A 310 -10.31 26.48 62.67
C ARG A 310 -9.74 27.91 62.58
N THR A 311 -9.14 28.43 63.67
CA THR A 311 -8.67 29.81 63.69
C THR A 311 -7.23 29.95 63.10
N LEU A 312 -6.39 28.91 63.15
CA LEU A 312 -5.03 28.95 62.62
C LEU A 312 -4.95 28.45 61.14
N LYS A 313 -5.96 27.70 60.70
CA LYS A 313 -5.98 27.13 59.38
C LYS A 313 -6.65 28.01 58.32
N ALA A 314 -7.48 28.97 58.77
CA ALA A 314 -8.26 29.81 57.83
C ALA A 314 -7.40 30.79 57.01
N GLU A 315 -6.26 31.26 57.54
CA GLU A 315 -5.37 32.17 56.83
C GLU A 315 -4.44 31.40 55.83
N GLN A 316 -4.06 30.18 56.20
CA GLN A 316 -3.21 29.36 55.34
C GLN A 316 -4.04 28.70 54.19
N ASP A 317 -5.25 28.22 54.49
CA ASP A 317 -6.15 27.64 53.50
C ASP A 317 -6.65 28.64 52.41
N ALA A 318 -6.69 29.93 52.77
CA ALA A 318 -7.09 30.98 51.80
C ALA A 318 -5.99 31.27 50.77
N SER A 319 -4.71 31.22 51.19
CA SER A 319 -3.56 31.41 50.31
C SER A 319 -3.33 30.20 49.39
N ASP A 320 -3.46 29.00 49.98
CA ASP A 320 -3.29 27.75 49.21
C ASP A 320 -4.42 27.52 48.20
N ARG A 321 -5.67 27.86 48.59
CA ARG A 321 -6.81 27.80 47.65
C ARG A 321 -6.72 28.79 46.51
N LEU A 322 -6.10 29.98 46.75
CA LEU A 322 -5.88 30.95 45.68
C LEU A 322 -4.81 30.46 44.70
N ALA A 323 -3.75 29.80 45.21
CA ALA A 323 -2.72 29.18 44.42
C ALA A 323 -3.28 27.98 43.63
N ASP A 324 -4.06 27.11 44.29
CA ASP A 324 -4.69 25.95 43.63
C ASP A 324 -5.72 26.36 42.57
N VAL A 325 -6.52 27.40 42.83
CA VAL A 325 -7.49 27.92 41.85
C VAL A 325 -6.78 28.60 40.68
N THR A 326 -5.64 29.26 40.91
CA THR A 326 -4.86 29.85 39.79
C THR A 326 -4.12 28.78 38.99
N ALA A 327 -3.58 27.76 39.64
CA ALA A 327 -2.97 26.60 38.95
C ALA A 327 -4.01 25.77 38.18
N ALA A 328 -5.18 25.51 38.79
CA ALA A 328 -6.28 24.80 38.12
C ALA A 328 -6.81 25.58 36.91
N ARG A 329 -6.95 26.92 37.02
CA ARG A 329 -7.35 27.76 35.87
C ARG A 329 -6.29 27.83 34.78
N ALA A 330 -4.99 27.79 35.17
CA ALA A 330 -3.92 27.74 34.20
C ALA A 330 -3.92 26.39 33.45
N ALA A 331 -4.06 25.30 34.19
CA ALA A 331 -4.15 23.95 33.59
C ALA A 331 -5.40 23.78 32.73
N GLU A 332 -6.56 24.32 33.16
CA GLU A 332 -7.81 24.31 32.38
C GLU A 332 -7.68 25.14 31.10
N ARG A 333 -6.97 26.31 31.17
CA ARG A 333 -6.69 27.10 29.95
C ARG A 333 -5.77 26.36 29.00
N GLU A 334 -4.69 25.79 29.51
CA GLU A 334 -3.75 25.00 28.71
C GLU A 334 -4.43 23.79 28.08
N ALA A 335 -5.23 23.02 28.84
CA ALA A 335 -6.01 21.90 28.32
C ALA A 335 -7.04 22.35 27.28
N ARG A 336 -7.69 23.50 27.49
CA ARG A 336 -8.64 24.06 26.54
C ARG A 336 -7.94 24.53 25.26
N GLU A 337 -6.79 25.21 25.37
CA GLU A 337 -5.99 25.65 24.22
C GLU A 337 -5.48 24.45 23.42
N GLN A 338 -5.05 23.37 24.10
CA GLN A 338 -4.64 22.12 23.47
C GLN A 338 -5.83 21.46 22.75
N ALA A 339 -6.99 21.33 23.40
CA ALA A 339 -8.19 20.76 22.80
C ALA A 339 -8.71 21.58 21.60
N GLU A 340 -8.65 22.92 21.69
CA GLU A 340 -8.99 23.80 20.56
C GLU A 340 -7.97 23.72 19.41
N ALA A 341 -6.67 23.50 19.72
CA ALA A 341 -5.63 23.28 18.71
C ALA A 341 -5.80 21.91 18.02
N GLU A 342 -6.08 20.86 18.80
CA GLU A 342 -6.36 19.53 18.25
C GLU A 342 -7.63 19.52 17.39
N SER A 343 -8.69 20.20 17.85
CA SER A 343 -9.94 20.32 17.10
C SER A 343 -9.72 21.06 15.78
N ARG A 344 -8.97 22.16 15.78
CA ARG A 344 -8.60 22.90 14.56
C ARG A 344 -7.76 22.06 13.61
N ARG A 345 -6.83 21.27 14.15
CA ARG A 345 -6.00 20.35 13.36
C ARG A 345 -6.86 19.25 12.70
N ALA A 346 -7.73 18.61 13.47
CA ALA A 346 -8.64 17.59 12.97
C ALA A 346 -9.62 18.15 11.92
N GLN A 347 -10.12 19.37 12.12
CA GLN A 347 -10.99 20.04 11.15
C GLN A 347 -10.25 20.33 9.85
N LEU A 348 -9.03 20.86 9.92
CA LEU A 348 -8.20 21.12 8.74
C LEU A 348 -7.88 19.83 7.98
N GLU A 349 -7.58 18.76 8.70
CA GLU A 349 -7.31 17.45 8.10
C GLU A 349 -8.55 16.88 7.40
N ALA A 350 -9.73 17.01 8.01
CA ALA A 350 -11.00 16.61 7.42
C ALA A 350 -11.33 17.45 6.16
N GLU A 351 -11.16 18.77 6.22
CA GLU A 351 -11.37 19.67 5.08
C GLU A 351 -10.37 19.38 3.94
N THR A 352 -9.11 19.10 4.29
CA THR A 352 -8.07 18.73 3.32
C THR A 352 -8.41 17.41 2.64
N THR A 353 -8.79 16.40 3.40
CA THR A 353 -9.21 15.10 2.86
C THR A 353 -10.43 15.23 1.96
N ALA A 354 -11.43 16.03 2.38
CA ALA A 354 -12.61 16.28 1.57
C ALA A 354 -12.27 16.99 0.25
N ALA A 355 -11.35 17.95 0.26
CA ALA A 355 -10.93 18.67 -0.94
C ALA A 355 -10.14 17.77 -1.91
N VAL A 356 -9.24 16.94 -1.41
CA VAL A 356 -8.51 15.95 -2.22
C VAL A 356 -9.49 14.95 -2.83
N ASN A 357 -10.43 14.42 -2.05
CA ASN A 357 -11.46 13.52 -2.56
C ASN A 357 -12.38 14.19 -3.61
N ALA A 358 -12.77 15.44 -3.39
CA ALA A 358 -13.54 16.21 -4.36
C ALA A 358 -12.75 16.38 -5.67
N PHE A 359 -11.47 16.68 -5.58
CA PHE A 359 -10.58 16.75 -6.75
C PHE A 359 -10.50 15.40 -7.48
N LEU A 360 -10.23 14.30 -6.78
CA LEU A 360 -10.18 12.97 -7.39
C LEU A 360 -11.51 12.58 -8.03
N ASN A 361 -12.63 12.90 -7.39
CA ASN A 361 -13.95 12.70 -7.97
C ASN A 361 -14.19 13.56 -9.22
N SER A 362 -13.65 14.79 -9.28
CA SER A 362 -13.74 15.65 -10.47
C SER A 362 -12.95 15.06 -11.64
N VAL A 363 -11.76 14.50 -11.37
CA VAL A 363 -10.94 13.78 -12.36
C VAL A 363 -11.72 12.58 -12.91
N LEU A 364 -12.30 11.75 -12.03
CA LEU A 364 -13.11 10.59 -12.43
C LEU A 364 -14.39 10.98 -13.17
N ALA A 365 -15.07 12.05 -12.73
CA ALA A 365 -16.28 12.54 -13.39
C ALA A 365 -15.99 13.17 -14.78
N SER A 366 -14.78 13.69 -15.00
CA SER A 366 -14.33 14.18 -16.30
C SER A 366 -14.15 13.05 -17.30
N ALA A 367 -13.88 11.84 -16.82
CA ALA A 367 -13.73 10.62 -17.63
C ALA A 367 -15.07 9.90 -17.92
N ASP A 368 -16.22 10.48 -17.58
CA ASP A 368 -17.54 9.86 -17.79
C ASP A 368 -17.89 9.78 -19.30
N PRO A 369 -18.01 8.57 -19.88
CA PRO A 369 -18.36 8.36 -21.29
C PRO A 369 -19.72 8.97 -21.69
N ALA A 370 -20.64 9.17 -20.74
CA ALA A 370 -21.97 9.74 -21.00
C ALA A 370 -21.92 11.23 -21.36
N ARG A 371 -20.82 11.91 -21.13
CA ARG A 371 -20.67 13.37 -21.40
C ARG A 371 -19.97 13.73 -22.70
N GLY A 372 -19.53 12.77 -23.55
CA GLY A 372 -18.90 13.18 -24.80
C GLY A 372 -18.42 12.09 -25.76
N GLY A 373 -18.67 10.83 -25.54
CA GLY A 373 -18.39 9.77 -26.54
C GLY A 373 -16.92 9.61 -26.97
N ARG A 374 -15.96 10.16 -26.22
CA ARG A 374 -14.52 10.10 -26.49
C ARG A 374 -13.83 9.33 -25.37
N GLU A 375 -12.95 8.42 -25.71
CA GLU A 375 -12.03 7.81 -24.76
C GLU A 375 -11.10 8.91 -24.21
N MET A 376 -11.36 9.40 -23.01
CA MET A 376 -10.55 10.40 -22.33
C MET A 376 -9.45 9.70 -21.55
N THR A 377 -8.22 10.12 -21.74
CA THR A 377 -7.07 9.61 -20.96
C THR A 377 -7.08 10.20 -19.55
N VAL A 378 -6.42 9.51 -18.60
CA VAL A 378 -6.21 10.03 -17.24
C VAL A 378 -5.46 11.37 -17.26
N ARG A 379 -4.54 11.54 -18.20
CA ARG A 379 -3.84 12.80 -18.42
C ARG A 379 -4.80 13.95 -18.74
N GLU A 380 -5.66 13.77 -19.75
CA GLU A 380 -6.64 14.81 -20.16
C GLU A 380 -7.60 15.16 -19.01
N ALA A 381 -8.02 14.16 -18.23
CA ALA A 381 -8.86 14.39 -17.04
C ALA A 381 -8.13 15.19 -15.97
N LEU A 382 -6.85 14.90 -15.72
CA LEU A 382 -6.00 15.66 -14.81
C LEU A 382 -5.76 17.09 -15.32
N ASP A 383 -5.48 17.26 -16.62
CA ASP A 383 -5.26 18.57 -17.24
C ASP A 383 -6.50 19.49 -17.12
N ILE A 384 -7.69 18.92 -17.18
CA ILE A 384 -8.95 19.66 -16.98
C ILE A 384 -9.11 20.02 -15.50
N ALA A 385 -9.00 19.04 -14.61
CA ALA A 385 -9.23 19.22 -13.18
C ALA A 385 -8.18 20.13 -12.53
N SER A 386 -6.93 20.12 -13.02
CA SER A 386 -5.84 20.97 -12.51
C SER A 386 -6.02 22.47 -12.82
N LYS A 387 -6.86 22.83 -13.79
CA LYS A 387 -7.15 24.23 -14.15
C LYS A 387 -8.13 24.92 -13.20
N ASP A 388 -8.97 24.16 -12.51
CA ASP A 388 -10.03 24.69 -11.65
C ASP A 388 -9.67 24.64 -10.16
N LEU A 389 -8.51 25.23 -9.81
CA LEU A 389 -8.07 25.38 -8.41
C LEU A 389 -8.55 26.70 -7.77
N GLY A 390 -9.29 27.54 -8.53
CA GLY A 390 -9.77 28.85 -8.05
C GLY A 390 -10.67 28.76 -6.81
N ALA A 391 -11.40 27.68 -6.65
CA ALA A 391 -12.24 27.42 -5.46
C ALA A 391 -11.45 27.24 -4.17
N LEU A 392 -10.12 27.02 -4.25
CA LEU A 392 -9.21 26.84 -3.10
C LEU A 392 -8.48 28.14 -2.71
N ALA A 393 -8.72 29.22 -3.45
CA ALA A 393 -8.12 30.52 -3.16
C ALA A 393 -8.46 30.96 -1.71
N GLY A 394 -7.40 31.37 -0.96
CA GLY A 394 -7.53 31.72 0.46
C GLY A 394 -7.43 30.55 1.45
N ARG A 395 -7.22 29.33 0.97
CA ARG A 395 -7.01 28.13 1.80
C ARG A 395 -5.66 27.45 1.45
N PRO A 396 -4.53 28.08 1.80
CA PRO A 396 -3.21 27.69 1.27
C PRO A 396 -2.82 26.23 1.60
N LEU A 397 -3.16 25.73 2.77
CA LEU A 397 -2.82 24.34 3.15
C LEU A 397 -3.65 23.31 2.40
N ILE A 398 -4.90 23.59 2.13
CA ILE A 398 -5.79 22.74 1.34
C ILE A 398 -5.35 22.76 -0.12
N GLU A 399 -5.07 23.94 -0.66
CA GLU A 399 -4.54 24.10 -2.00
C GLU A 399 -3.24 23.33 -2.18
N ALA A 400 -2.31 23.43 -1.22
CA ALA A 400 -1.06 22.70 -1.24
C ALA A 400 -1.25 21.18 -1.27
N ALA A 401 -2.19 20.66 -0.49
CA ALA A 401 -2.49 19.22 -0.48
C ALA A 401 -3.05 18.72 -1.82
N VAL A 402 -3.97 19.46 -2.42
CA VAL A 402 -4.50 19.14 -3.75
C VAL A 402 -3.40 19.22 -4.80
N ARG A 403 -2.58 20.28 -4.78
CA ARG A 403 -1.42 20.43 -5.70
C ARG A 403 -0.40 19.31 -5.54
N SER A 404 -0.09 18.87 -4.30
CA SER A 404 0.77 17.70 -4.06
C SER A 404 0.18 16.43 -4.68
N THR A 405 -1.14 16.24 -4.57
CA THR A 405 -1.83 15.10 -5.19
C THR A 405 -1.75 15.15 -6.71
N ILE A 406 -1.98 16.31 -7.31
CA ILE A 406 -1.84 16.54 -8.76
C ILE A 406 -0.41 16.26 -9.20
N GLY A 407 0.58 16.82 -8.53
CA GLY A 407 1.99 16.64 -8.84
C GLY A 407 2.40 15.16 -8.80
N ARG A 408 2.02 14.43 -7.75
CA ARG A 408 2.25 12.98 -7.67
C ARG A 408 1.54 12.20 -8.77
N SER A 409 0.34 12.60 -9.16
CA SER A 409 -0.39 11.95 -10.25
C SER A 409 0.28 12.18 -11.61
N TYR A 410 0.72 13.39 -11.93
CA TYR A 410 1.48 13.67 -13.15
C TYR A 410 2.82 12.92 -13.15
N ARG A 411 3.52 12.89 -12.00
CA ARG A 411 4.76 12.12 -11.85
C ARG A 411 4.55 10.64 -12.14
N ALA A 412 3.49 10.04 -11.59
CA ALA A 412 3.13 8.63 -11.83
C ALA A 412 2.80 8.34 -13.30
N LEU A 413 2.35 9.35 -14.06
CA LEU A 413 2.13 9.27 -15.52
C LEU A 413 3.40 9.57 -16.34
N GLY A 414 4.56 9.79 -15.70
CA GLY A 414 5.80 10.14 -16.39
C GLY A 414 5.83 11.59 -16.91
N LEU A 415 4.91 12.46 -16.47
CA LEU A 415 4.78 13.85 -16.92
C LEU A 415 5.46 14.80 -15.92
N ALA A 416 6.77 14.63 -15.75
CA ALA A 416 7.54 15.30 -14.72
C ALA A 416 7.52 16.85 -14.84
N GLU A 417 7.47 17.40 -16.04
CA GLU A 417 7.39 18.86 -16.26
C GLU A 417 6.05 19.44 -15.75
N ALA A 418 4.93 18.77 -16.02
CA ALA A 418 3.63 19.18 -15.47
C ALA A 418 3.57 19.01 -13.95
N ALA A 419 4.21 17.97 -13.41
CA ALA A 419 4.28 17.69 -11.98
C ALA A 419 5.05 18.79 -11.21
N GLU A 420 6.15 19.32 -11.76
CA GLU A 420 7.03 20.29 -11.10
C GLU A 420 6.29 21.56 -10.68
N GLY A 421 5.52 22.14 -11.59
CA GLY A 421 4.77 23.38 -11.30
C GLY A 421 3.85 23.24 -10.09
N HIS A 422 3.16 22.09 -9.98
CA HIS A 422 2.28 21.81 -8.86
C HIS A 422 3.04 21.50 -7.57
N ALA A 423 4.11 20.71 -7.63
CA ALA A 423 4.93 20.40 -6.47
C ALA A 423 5.63 21.65 -5.89
N ARG A 424 6.17 22.50 -6.76
CA ARG A 424 6.80 23.76 -6.37
C ARG A 424 5.80 24.70 -5.69
N ALA A 425 4.60 24.85 -6.27
CA ALA A 425 3.55 25.66 -5.66
C ALA A 425 3.08 25.08 -4.32
N ALA A 426 2.94 23.75 -4.19
CA ALA A 426 2.60 23.11 -2.93
C ALA A 426 3.65 23.34 -1.85
N TYR A 427 4.93 23.24 -2.19
CA TYR A 427 6.04 23.53 -1.30
C TYR A 427 6.01 24.98 -0.82
N GLU A 428 5.87 25.95 -1.73
CA GLU A 428 5.86 27.36 -1.36
C GLU A 428 4.66 27.73 -0.47
N LEU A 429 3.47 27.20 -0.76
CA LEU A 429 2.29 27.43 0.06
C LEU A 429 2.48 26.88 1.48
N ARG A 430 3.01 25.65 1.62
CA ARG A 430 3.28 25.06 2.93
C ARG A 430 4.42 25.79 3.65
N ARG A 431 5.48 26.19 2.96
CA ARG A 431 6.60 26.94 3.50
C ARG A 431 6.15 28.27 4.10
N GLN A 432 5.30 29.01 3.38
CA GLN A 432 4.75 30.28 3.85
C GLN A 432 3.78 30.12 5.03
N ALA A 433 2.96 29.07 5.03
CA ALA A 433 1.93 28.88 6.03
C ALA A 433 2.43 28.19 7.32
N LEU A 434 3.38 27.26 7.20
CA LEU A 434 3.83 26.39 8.29
C LEU A 434 5.31 26.59 8.66
N GLY A 435 6.07 27.28 7.82
CA GLY A 435 7.54 27.38 7.94
C GLY A 435 8.29 26.21 7.30
N GLU A 436 9.62 26.37 7.19
CA GLU A 436 10.49 25.42 6.47
C GLU A 436 10.64 24.05 7.15
N SER A 437 10.54 24.03 8.49
CA SER A 437 10.78 22.81 9.29
C SER A 437 9.51 21.99 9.57
N ALA A 438 8.35 22.43 9.11
CA ALA A 438 7.12 21.67 9.29
C ALA A 438 7.13 20.37 8.44
N ALA A 439 6.67 19.26 9.02
CA ALA A 439 6.68 17.95 8.36
C ALA A 439 6.03 17.99 6.96
N ALA A 440 4.88 18.65 6.83
CA ALA A 440 4.19 18.79 5.55
C ALA A 440 5.00 19.61 4.52
N THR A 441 5.74 20.62 4.96
CA THR A 441 6.64 21.41 4.09
C THR A 441 7.79 20.55 3.59
N LEU A 442 8.38 19.76 4.48
CA LEU A 442 9.47 18.85 4.15
C LEU A 442 9.02 17.73 3.21
N GLU A 443 7.80 17.22 3.39
CA GLU A 443 7.18 16.26 2.45
C GLU A 443 7.10 16.87 1.03
N SER A 444 6.58 18.11 0.89
CA SER A 444 6.50 18.77 -0.42
C SER A 444 7.88 19.03 -1.02
N LEU A 445 8.88 19.34 -0.19
CA LEU A 445 10.26 19.53 -0.64
C LEU A 445 10.84 18.22 -1.18
N ASN A 446 10.59 17.12 -0.50
CA ASN A 446 10.99 15.79 -0.94
C ASN A 446 10.27 15.38 -2.26
N ASP A 447 8.97 15.66 -2.39
CA ASP A 447 8.23 15.43 -3.64
C ASP A 447 8.82 16.23 -4.79
N LEU A 448 9.10 17.51 -4.59
CA LEU A 448 9.73 18.38 -5.59
C LEU A 448 11.11 17.86 -5.99
N ALA A 449 11.96 17.52 -5.01
CA ALA A 449 13.28 16.98 -5.28
C ALA A 449 13.20 15.67 -6.10
N SER A 450 12.24 14.81 -5.80
CA SER A 450 12.03 13.57 -6.53
C SER A 450 11.56 13.82 -7.97
N ILE A 451 10.74 14.84 -8.20
CA ILE A 451 10.30 15.23 -9.56
C ILE A 451 11.47 15.78 -10.37
N LEU A 452 12.31 16.63 -9.78
CA LEU A 452 13.51 17.15 -10.44
C LEU A 452 14.50 16.02 -10.76
N GLN A 453 14.59 15.01 -9.89
CA GLN A 453 15.37 13.78 -10.17
C GLN A 453 14.83 13.05 -11.40
N ASP A 454 13.50 12.90 -11.54
CA ASP A 454 12.88 12.26 -12.69
C ASP A 454 13.11 13.07 -14.00
N GLN A 455 13.27 14.39 -13.88
CA GLN A 455 13.67 15.27 -15.01
C GLN A 455 15.17 15.26 -15.29
N SER A 456 15.96 14.44 -14.58
CA SER A 456 17.42 14.44 -14.63
C SER A 456 18.10 15.76 -14.22
N GLN A 457 17.38 16.64 -13.53
CA GLN A 457 17.93 17.84 -12.91
C GLN A 457 18.59 17.45 -11.56
N LEU A 458 19.63 16.61 -11.66
CA LEU A 458 20.22 15.93 -10.50
C LEU A 458 20.90 16.87 -9.52
N GLU A 459 21.44 18.00 -9.99
CA GLU A 459 22.12 18.99 -9.13
C GLU A 459 21.12 19.74 -8.26
N ASP A 460 20.02 20.20 -8.86
CA ASP A 460 18.96 20.91 -8.13
C ASP A 460 18.25 19.96 -7.14
N ALA A 461 17.97 18.74 -7.57
CA ALA A 461 17.40 17.70 -6.70
C ALA A 461 18.31 17.40 -5.49
N GLU A 462 19.65 17.30 -5.71
CA GLU A 462 20.61 17.08 -4.63
C GLU A 462 20.62 18.26 -3.65
N GLY A 463 20.59 19.48 -4.17
CA GLY A 463 20.51 20.69 -3.34
C GLY A 463 19.30 20.65 -2.41
N LEU A 464 18.13 20.27 -2.92
CA LEU A 464 16.90 20.16 -2.13
C LEU A 464 16.97 19.03 -1.11
N PHE A 465 17.40 17.82 -1.49
CA PHE A 465 17.53 16.71 -0.54
C PHE A 465 18.54 17.00 0.57
N ARG A 466 19.68 17.64 0.23
CA ARG A 466 20.70 18.05 1.23
C ARG A 466 20.18 19.13 2.16
N ALA A 467 19.35 20.06 1.66
CA ALA A 467 18.71 21.08 2.50
C ALA A 467 17.63 20.47 3.41
N ALA A 468 16.85 19.50 2.90
CA ALA A 468 15.76 18.87 3.63
C ALA A 468 16.25 17.98 4.78
N LEU A 469 17.29 17.19 4.58
CA LEU A 469 17.73 16.17 5.54
C LEU A 469 18.04 16.72 6.95
N PRO A 470 18.81 17.80 7.13
CA PRO A 470 19.04 18.39 8.46
C PRO A 470 17.76 18.96 9.10
N LEU A 471 16.80 19.38 8.30
CA LEU A 471 15.51 19.86 8.79
C LEU A 471 14.66 18.69 9.30
N TYR A 472 14.62 17.59 8.58
CA TYR A 472 14.00 16.35 9.04
C TYR A 472 14.60 15.85 10.35
N GLU A 473 15.94 15.82 10.44
CA GLU A 473 16.63 15.38 11.64
C GLU A 473 16.34 16.23 12.88
N ARG A 474 16.22 17.56 12.69
CA ARG A 474 15.91 18.49 13.79
C ARG A 474 14.42 18.45 14.19
N SER A 475 13.52 18.30 13.22
CA SER A 475 12.08 18.41 13.47
C SER A 475 11.48 17.10 13.95
N LEU A 476 11.90 15.97 13.39
CA LEU A 476 11.31 14.65 13.63
C LEU A 476 12.28 13.70 14.36
N GLY A 477 13.58 14.03 14.34
CA GLY A 477 14.64 13.19 14.88
C GLY A 477 15.30 12.30 13.83
N PRO A 478 16.53 11.80 14.08
CA PRO A 478 17.33 11.07 13.12
C PRO A 478 16.81 9.65 12.80
N GLU A 479 15.98 9.07 13.68
CA GLU A 479 15.40 7.73 13.53
C GLU A 479 13.92 7.78 13.11
N ALA A 480 13.35 8.97 12.83
CA ALA A 480 11.98 9.09 12.33
C ALA A 480 11.86 8.46 10.93
N PRO A 481 10.73 7.76 10.62
CA PRO A 481 10.52 7.12 9.33
C PRO A 481 10.74 8.06 8.14
N GLU A 482 10.27 9.30 8.25
CA GLU A 482 10.39 10.33 7.22
C GLU A 482 11.85 10.76 7.01
N THR A 483 12.62 10.87 8.10
CA THR A 483 14.05 11.17 8.05
C THR A 483 14.83 10.05 7.37
N LEU A 484 14.48 8.80 7.69
CA LEU A 484 15.10 7.61 7.08
C LEU A 484 14.72 7.48 5.60
N ALA A 485 13.49 7.86 5.23
CA ALA A 485 13.06 7.93 3.83
C ALA A 485 13.83 9.01 3.07
N ALA A 486 14.01 10.22 3.64
CA ALA A 486 14.81 11.28 3.03
C ALA A 486 16.28 10.87 2.83
N ARG A 487 16.87 10.15 3.79
CA ARG A 487 18.21 9.55 3.63
C ARG A 487 18.29 8.54 2.48
N ASN A 488 17.27 7.67 2.36
CA ASN A 488 17.18 6.71 1.26
C ASN A 488 17.09 7.42 -0.09
N ASN A 489 16.26 8.46 -0.21
CA ASN A 489 16.08 9.20 -1.46
C ASN A 489 17.36 9.93 -1.86
N LEU A 490 18.05 10.59 -0.90
CA LEU A 490 19.36 11.18 -1.16
C LEU A 490 20.37 10.11 -1.60
N GLY A 491 20.36 8.93 -0.97
CA GLY A 491 21.22 7.81 -1.34
C GLY A 491 20.97 7.36 -2.79
N MET A 492 19.73 7.26 -3.22
CA MET A 492 19.36 6.92 -4.59
C MET A 492 19.82 7.97 -5.59
N LEU A 493 19.62 9.25 -5.30
CA LEU A 493 20.12 10.34 -6.15
C LEU A 493 21.65 10.31 -6.29
N LEU A 494 22.36 10.07 -5.19
CA LEU A 494 23.82 9.97 -5.21
C LEU A 494 24.33 8.77 -6.04
N ILE A 495 23.56 7.66 -6.10
CA ILE A 495 23.86 6.56 -7.02
C ILE A 495 23.78 7.05 -8.46
N MET A 496 22.73 7.77 -8.84
CA MET A 496 22.55 8.30 -10.20
C MET A 496 23.68 9.27 -10.58
N ARG A 497 24.20 10.04 -9.62
CA ARG A 497 25.35 10.93 -9.79
C ARG A 497 26.71 10.20 -9.76
N GLY A 498 26.75 8.91 -9.44
CA GLY A 498 27.97 8.12 -9.33
C GLY A 498 28.76 8.37 -8.03
N ASN A 499 28.21 9.08 -7.05
CA ASN A 499 28.82 9.27 -5.73
C ASN A 499 28.49 8.11 -4.79
N TYR A 500 29.02 6.94 -5.14
CA TYR A 500 28.74 5.68 -4.44
C TYR A 500 29.16 5.65 -2.95
N PRO A 501 30.32 6.22 -2.53
CA PRO A 501 30.71 6.17 -1.11
C PRO A 501 29.74 6.95 -0.20
N GLU A 502 29.24 8.09 -0.64
CA GLU A 502 28.27 8.88 0.12
C GLU A 502 26.88 8.24 0.08
N ALA A 503 26.47 7.72 -1.07
CA ALA A 503 25.24 6.93 -1.21
C ALA A 503 25.20 5.76 -0.23
N GLU A 504 26.29 5.00 -0.13
CA GLU A 504 26.40 3.87 0.80
C GLU A 504 26.22 4.30 2.25
N LYS A 505 26.83 5.40 2.65
CA LYS A 505 26.70 5.96 4.00
C LYS A 505 25.22 6.25 4.33
N HIS A 506 24.50 6.91 3.41
CA HIS A 506 23.11 7.28 3.62
C HIS A 506 22.18 6.07 3.62
N LEU A 507 22.33 5.14 2.67
CA LEU A 507 21.50 3.94 2.59
C LEU A 507 21.72 3.00 3.78
N ARG A 508 22.96 2.78 4.22
CA ARG A 508 23.23 1.97 5.42
C ARG A 508 22.67 2.60 6.69
N ALA A 509 22.78 3.93 6.82
CA ALA A 509 22.19 4.64 7.96
C ALA A 509 20.64 4.54 7.95
N ALA A 510 20.01 4.70 6.78
CA ALA A 510 18.58 4.51 6.62
C ALA A 510 18.16 3.07 6.98
N LEU A 511 18.84 2.06 6.44
CA LEU A 511 18.54 0.66 6.70
C LEU A 511 18.70 0.29 8.19
N ALA A 512 19.75 0.77 8.83
CA ALA A 512 19.98 0.52 10.24
C ALA A 512 18.86 1.06 11.15
N GLY A 513 18.35 2.24 10.85
CA GLY A 513 17.20 2.83 11.55
C GLY A 513 15.89 2.09 11.26
N GLN A 514 15.63 1.82 9.99
CA GLN A 514 14.41 1.15 9.54
C GLN A 514 14.30 -0.30 10.06
N ARG A 515 15.41 -1.02 10.20
CA ARG A 515 15.42 -2.35 10.80
C ARG A 515 14.99 -2.34 12.28
N LYS A 516 15.25 -1.25 13.01
CA LYS A 516 14.77 -1.07 14.38
C LYS A 516 13.30 -0.69 14.43
N ASN A 517 12.90 0.25 13.56
CA ASN A 517 11.54 0.78 13.44
C ASN A 517 11.33 1.30 12.01
N PRO A 518 10.38 0.75 11.23
CA PRO A 518 9.30 -0.17 11.57
C PRO A 518 9.64 -1.68 11.52
N GLY A 519 10.89 -2.08 11.23
CA GLY A 519 11.32 -3.47 11.24
C GLY A 519 11.64 -4.04 9.85
N ASN A 520 12.17 -5.27 9.81
CA ASN A 520 12.69 -5.90 8.60
C ASN A 520 11.63 -6.23 7.53
N GLU A 521 10.37 -6.35 7.93
CA GLU A 521 9.27 -6.75 7.05
C GLU A 521 8.55 -5.56 6.42
N HIS A 522 8.83 -4.37 6.88
CA HIS A 522 8.16 -3.16 6.40
C HIS A 522 8.63 -2.81 4.99
N GLN A 523 7.70 -2.35 4.14
CA GLN A 523 7.96 -1.99 2.74
C GLN A 523 9.17 -1.06 2.59
N MET A 524 9.24 0.01 3.38
CA MET A 524 10.32 0.99 3.36
C MET A 524 11.70 0.35 3.61
N THR A 525 11.79 -0.63 4.53
CA THR A 525 13.03 -1.36 4.82
C THR A 525 13.44 -2.22 3.64
N LEU A 526 12.47 -2.92 3.04
CA LEU A 526 12.71 -3.77 1.89
C LEU A 526 13.12 -2.97 0.64
N ASP A 527 12.57 -1.76 0.47
CA ASP A 527 12.96 -0.86 -0.60
C ASP A 527 14.40 -0.36 -0.42
N THR A 528 14.78 0.02 0.81
CA THR A 528 16.15 0.45 1.12
C THR A 528 17.16 -0.70 0.97
N ILE A 529 16.79 -1.94 1.32
CA ILE A 529 17.62 -3.14 1.06
C ILE A 529 17.84 -3.31 -0.45
N SER A 530 16.79 -3.16 -1.26
CA SER A 530 16.89 -3.25 -2.71
C SER A 530 17.81 -2.16 -3.29
N ASN A 531 17.66 -0.91 -2.83
CA ASN A 531 18.49 0.21 -3.26
C ASN A 531 19.97 0.03 -2.88
N LEU A 532 20.24 -0.46 -1.66
CA LEU A 532 21.59 -0.78 -1.22
C LEU A 532 22.20 -1.92 -2.04
N SER A 533 21.42 -2.94 -2.38
CA SER A 533 21.87 -4.03 -3.25
C SER A 533 22.27 -3.52 -4.63
N ILE A 534 21.47 -2.63 -5.24
CA ILE A 534 21.78 -1.98 -6.52
C ILE A 534 23.07 -1.15 -6.42
N LEU A 535 23.24 -0.37 -5.36
CA LEU A 535 24.47 0.39 -5.13
C LEU A 535 25.69 -0.50 -5.05
N LEU A 536 25.60 -1.58 -4.27
CA LEU A 536 26.71 -2.53 -4.08
C LEU A 536 27.06 -3.24 -5.38
N GLN A 537 26.08 -3.49 -6.25
CA GLN A 537 26.33 -4.01 -7.60
C GLN A 537 27.16 -3.02 -8.42
N PHE A 538 26.82 -1.71 -8.39
CA PHE A 538 27.63 -0.68 -9.07
C PHE A 538 29.05 -0.54 -8.50
N GLN A 539 29.24 -0.84 -7.22
CA GLN A 539 30.57 -0.84 -6.59
C GLN A 539 31.36 -2.15 -6.83
N GLY A 540 30.78 -3.15 -7.49
CA GLY A 540 31.39 -4.46 -7.66
C GLY A 540 31.38 -5.34 -6.39
N LYS A 541 30.68 -4.93 -5.30
CA LYS A 541 30.53 -5.71 -4.06
C LYS A 541 29.41 -6.74 -4.22
N LEU A 542 29.56 -7.62 -5.20
CA LEU A 542 28.48 -8.46 -5.74
C LEU A 542 27.96 -9.50 -4.75
N GLU A 543 28.81 -10.06 -3.86
CA GLU A 543 28.39 -11.05 -2.86
C GLU A 543 27.49 -10.45 -1.78
N GLU A 544 27.82 -9.25 -1.31
CA GLU A 544 26.99 -8.53 -0.33
C GLU A 544 25.67 -8.10 -0.97
N ALA A 545 25.72 -7.63 -2.23
CA ALA A 545 24.54 -7.30 -3.00
C ALA A 545 23.58 -8.48 -3.14
N GLU A 546 24.12 -9.67 -3.47
CA GLU A 546 23.34 -10.90 -3.61
C GLU A 546 22.68 -11.31 -2.28
N THR A 547 23.42 -11.22 -1.17
CA THR A 547 22.89 -11.53 0.17
C THR A 547 21.66 -10.65 0.47
N LEU A 548 21.77 -9.35 0.26
CA LEU A 548 20.68 -8.39 0.49
C LEU A 548 19.50 -8.60 -0.47
N ALA A 549 19.77 -8.85 -1.75
CA ALA A 549 18.71 -9.11 -2.72
C ALA A 549 17.91 -10.38 -2.39
N ARG A 550 18.60 -11.45 -1.96
CA ARG A 550 17.96 -12.69 -1.52
C ARG A 550 17.15 -12.48 -0.22
N GLU A 551 17.68 -11.72 0.76
CA GLU A 551 16.95 -11.31 1.97
C GLU A 551 15.66 -10.58 1.62
N SER A 552 15.74 -9.55 0.75
CA SER A 552 14.59 -8.78 0.30
C SER A 552 13.54 -9.67 -0.37
N LEU A 553 13.96 -10.51 -1.32
CA LEU A 553 13.04 -11.40 -2.05
C LEU A 553 12.38 -12.42 -1.12
N ALA A 554 13.14 -13.09 -0.26
CA ALA A 554 12.59 -14.07 0.67
C ALA A 554 11.55 -13.45 1.62
N THR A 555 11.84 -12.24 2.12
CA THR A 555 10.92 -11.52 3.00
C THR A 555 9.67 -11.08 2.25
N ARG A 556 9.79 -10.51 1.04
CA ARG A 556 8.64 -10.10 0.22
C ARG A 556 7.76 -11.29 -0.15
N ARG A 557 8.34 -12.43 -0.54
CA ARG A 557 7.58 -13.66 -0.81
C ARG A 557 6.77 -14.12 0.40
N ARG A 558 7.36 -14.04 1.59
CA ARG A 558 6.70 -14.46 2.84
C ARG A 558 5.60 -13.49 3.27
N VAL A 559 5.85 -12.17 3.17
CA VAL A 559 4.93 -11.14 3.69
C VAL A 559 3.86 -10.77 2.67
N LEU A 560 4.25 -10.62 1.41
CA LEU A 560 3.39 -10.11 0.34
C LEU A 560 2.89 -11.21 -0.61
N GLY A 561 3.55 -12.37 -0.62
CA GLY A 561 3.31 -13.45 -1.57
C GLY A 561 4.02 -13.26 -2.91
N ASN A 562 4.04 -14.33 -3.72
CA ASN A 562 4.77 -14.35 -4.99
C ASN A 562 4.17 -13.43 -6.06
N ARG A 563 2.87 -13.15 -5.98
CA ARG A 563 2.12 -12.37 -6.98
C ARG A 563 2.08 -10.87 -6.69
N HIS A 564 2.64 -10.43 -5.57
CA HIS A 564 2.65 -9.01 -5.24
C HIS A 564 3.62 -8.24 -6.16
N PRO A 565 3.26 -7.06 -6.71
CA PRO A 565 4.13 -6.28 -7.61
C PRO A 565 5.54 -6.06 -7.05
N GLY A 566 5.64 -5.67 -5.76
CA GLY A 566 6.94 -5.49 -5.10
C GLY A 566 7.79 -6.76 -5.02
N THR A 567 7.17 -7.96 -5.02
CA THR A 567 7.89 -9.23 -5.07
C THR A 567 8.41 -9.48 -6.49
N LEU A 568 7.62 -9.16 -7.52
CA LEU A 568 8.02 -9.32 -8.93
C LEU A 568 9.23 -8.45 -9.27
N VAL A 569 9.24 -7.19 -8.79
CA VAL A 569 10.41 -6.29 -8.91
C VAL A 569 11.64 -6.91 -8.23
N ALA A 570 11.50 -7.46 -7.02
CA ALA A 570 12.62 -8.08 -6.31
C ALA A 570 13.15 -9.34 -7.01
N VAL A 571 12.26 -10.16 -7.61
CA VAL A 571 12.65 -11.32 -8.45
C VAL A 571 13.48 -10.85 -9.64
N ASN A 572 13.02 -9.82 -10.35
CA ASN A 572 13.69 -9.26 -11.50
C ASN A 572 15.06 -8.66 -11.15
N ASN A 573 15.14 -7.90 -10.04
CA ASN A 573 16.40 -7.31 -9.57
C ASN A 573 17.42 -8.36 -9.18
N LEU A 574 17.00 -9.44 -8.48
CA LEU A 574 17.89 -10.55 -8.17
C LEU A 574 18.36 -11.27 -9.44
N GLY A 575 17.49 -11.46 -10.44
CA GLY A 575 17.85 -12.00 -11.75
C GLY A 575 18.94 -11.16 -12.42
N THR A 576 18.80 -9.83 -12.40
CA THR A 576 19.77 -8.89 -12.98
C THR A 576 21.13 -8.97 -12.26
N LEU A 577 21.12 -9.04 -10.94
CA LEU A 577 22.33 -9.19 -10.14
C LEU A 577 23.03 -10.52 -10.40
N LEU A 578 22.29 -11.64 -10.44
CA LEU A 578 22.84 -12.96 -10.74
C LEU A 578 23.41 -13.04 -12.17
N SER A 579 22.77 -12.40 -13.13
CA SER A 579 23.29 -12.26 -14.47
C SER A 579 24.65 -11.51 -14.46
N SER A 580 24.75 -10.41 -13.73
CA SER A 580 25.99 -9.63 -13.56
C SER A 580 27.11 -10.46 -12.86
N LEU A 581 26.73 -11.41 -12.00
CA LEU A 581 27.64 -12.37 -11.35
C LEU A 581 28.08 -13.53 -12.27
N GLY A 582 27.58 -13.58 -13.51
CA GLY A 582 27.80 -14.71 -14.42
C GLY A 582 27.03 -15.98 -14.03
N LYS A 583 26.10 -15.89 -13.06
CA LYS A 583 25.22 -16.99 -12.59
C LYS A 583 23.97 -17.10 -13.47
N ALA A 584 24.16 -17.16 -14.79
CA ALA A 584 23.07 -17.13 -15.77
C ALA A 584 22.04 -18.27 -15.53
N ALA A 585 22.49 -19.45 -15.09
CA ALA A 585 21.61 -20.58 -14.78
C ALA A 585 20.65 -20.32 -13.61
N GLU A 586 21.05 -19.48 -12.63
CA GLU A 586 20.17 -19.07 -11.53
C GLU A 586 19.31 -17.85 -11.90
N ALA A 587 19.83 -16.97 -12.75
CA ALA A 587 19.10 -15.78 -13.21
C ALA A 587 17.92 -16.13 -14.13
N GLU A 588 18.09 -17.12 -14.99
CA GLU A 588 17.09 -17.52 -15.98
C GLU A 588 15.71 -17.81 -15.39
N PRO A 589 15.56 -18.75 -14.43
CA PRO A 589 14.25 -19.06 -13.88
C PRO A 589 13.59 -17.84 -13.22
N LEU A 590 14.38 -16.94 -12.63
CA LEU A 590 13.85 -15.72 -12.00
C LEU A 590 13.31 -14.73 -13.03
N TYR A 591 14.00 -14.52 -14.13
CA TYR A 591 13.52 -13.64 -15.19
C TYR A 591 12.23 -14.16 -15.84
N PHE A 592 12.15 -15.45 -16.13
CA PHE A 592 10.94 -16.03 -16.70
C PHE A 592 9.79 -16.10 -15.68
N GLU A 593 10.07 -16.39 -14.40
CA GLU A 593 9.08 -16.29 -13.30
C GLU A 593 8.53 -14.86 -13.23
N SER A 594 9.42 -13.85 -13.23
CA SER A 594 9.01 -12.45 -13.20
C SER A 594 8.12 -12.10 -14.39
N LEU A 595 8.51 -12.49 -15.60
CA LEU A 595 7.77 -12.21 -16.81
C LEU A 595 6.39 -12.88 -16.83
N GLU A 596 6.31 -14.16 -16.47
CA GLU A 596 5.07 -14.92 -16.46
C GLU A 596 4.08 -14.32 -15.43
N LEU A 597 4.53 -14.14 -14.20
CA LEU A 597 3.70 -13.61 -13.14
C LEU A 597 3.32 -12.14 -13.39
N SER A 598 4.22 -11.31 -13.93
CA SER A 598 3.88 -9.93 -14.26
C SER A 598 2.84 -9.85 -15.38
N ARG A 599 2.92 -10.69 -16.40
CA ARG A 599 1.89 -10.79 -17.45
C ARG A 599 0.53 -11.19 -16.88
N GLU A 600 0.51 -12.15 -15.95
CA GLU A 600 -0.72 -12.63 -15.32
C GLU A 600 -1.35 -11.61 -14.38
N VAL A 601 -0.53 -10.95 -13.55
CA VAL A 601 -1.00 -10.10 -12.44
C VAL A 601 -1.22 -8.66 -12.89
N LEU A 602 -0.30 -8.13 -13.70
CA LEU A 602 -0.26 -6.72 -14.09
C LEU A 602 -0.76 -6.50 -15.52
N GLY A 603 -0.76 -7.55 -16.32
CA GLY A 603 -1.06 -7.50 -17.75
C GLY A 603 0.17 -7.29 -18.63
N PRO A 604 0.04 -7.54 -19.96
CA PRO A 604 1.17 -7.53 -20.90
C PRO A 604 1.74 -6.12 -21.15
N GLU A 605 0.94 -5.07 -20.94
CA GLU A 605 1.32 -3.67 -21.21
C GLU A 605 1.90 -2.95 -20.00
N HIS A 606 1.91 -3.57 -18.84
CA HIS A 606 2.40 -2.94 -17.61
C HIS A 606 3.93 -2.75 -17.65
N ALA A 607 4.43 -1.62 -17.14
CA ALA A 607 5.85 -1.26 -17.17
C ALA A 607 6.77 -2.37 -16.62
N GLU A 608 6.41 -3.00 -15.49
CA GLU A 608 7.18 -4.10 -14.91
C GLU A 608 7.19 -5.36 -15.79
N THR A 609 6.09 -5.64 -16.49
CA THR A 609 6.03 -6.75 -17.46
C THR A 609 6.97 -6.49 -18.62
N LEU A 610 6.97 -5.27 -19.15
CA LEU A 610 7.84 -4.86 -20.24
C LEU A 610 9.31 -4.83 -19.84
N THR A 611 9.61 -4.48 -18.58
CA THR A 611 10.96 -4.55 -18.01
C THR A 611 11.42 -6.00 -17.88
N SER A 612 10.58 -6.90 -17.37
CA SER A 612 10.89 -8.33 -17.29
C SER A 612 11.10 -8.94 -18.66
N LEU A 613 10.27 -8.56 -19.65
CA LEU A 613 10.41 -8.99 -21.05
C LEU A 613 11.76 -8.55 -21.65
N THR A 614 12.16 -7.30 -21.42
CA THR A 614 13.43 -6.74 -21.87
C THR A 614 14.63 -7.44 -21.22
N ASN A 615 14.53 -7.77 -19.92
CA ASN A 615 15.59 -8.48 -19.20
C ASN A 615 15.72 -9.94 -19.64
N CYS A 616 14.59 -10.63 -19.91
CA CYS A 616 14.61 -11.95 -20.56
C CYS A 616 15.30 -11.87 -21.93
N ALA A 617 15.00 -10.85 -22.74
CA ALA A 617 15.64 -10.65 -24.04
C ALA A 617 17.17 -10.44 -23.88
N GLY A 618 17.59 -9.65 -22.87
CA GLY A 618 19.00 -9.46 -22.53
C GLY A 618 19.72 -10.76 -22.19
N LEU A 619 19.10 -11.58 -21.32
CA LEU A 619 19.62 -12.90 -20.96
C LEU A 619 19.77 -13.82 -22.19
N LEU A 620 18.76 -13.88 -23.05
CA LEU A 620 18.77 -14.69 -24.26
C LEU A 620 19.87 -14.21 -25.24
N ARG A 621 20.05 -12.89 -25.35
CA ARG A 621 21.17 -12.32 -26.13
C ARG A 621 22.52 -12.81 -25.59
N ASP A 622 22.74 -12.77 -24.31
CA ASP A 622 24.00 -13.13 -23.66
C ASP A 622 24.27 -14.65 -23.77
N ARG A 623 23.23 -15.46 -23.93
CA ARG A 623 23.32 -16.90 -24.27
C ARG A 623 23.49 -17.20 -25.76
N GLY A 624 23.45 -16.19 -26.62
CA GLY A 624 23.53 -16.36 -28.05
C GLY A 624 22.22 -16.78 -28.76
N GLU A 625 21.09 -16.79 -28.01
CA GLU A 625 19.75 -17.07 -28.58
C GLU A 625 19.17 -15.80 -29.23
N LEU A 626 19.90 -15.27 -30.21
CA LEU A 626 19.70 -13.92 -30.76
C LEU A 626 18.33 -13.73 -31.43
N ASP A 627 17.76 -14.77 -32.04
CA ASP A 627 16.44 -14.66 -32.71
C ASP A 627 15.30 -14.47 -31.69
N ARG A 628 15.34 -15.23 -30.61
CA ARG A 628 14.36 -15.08 -29.52
C ARG A 628 14.53 -13.75 -28.80
N ALA A 629 15.77 -13.36 -28.56
CA ALA A 629 16.06 -12.05 -27.94
C ALA A 629 15.52 -10.90 -28.82
N GLU A 630 15.72 -10.95 -30.12
CA GLU A 630 15.23 -9.94 -31.07
C GLU A 630 13.68 -9.88 -31.04
N GLN A 631 13.03 -11.04 -31.06
CA GLN A 631 11.57 -11.11 -31.01
C GLN A 631 11.03 -10.45 -29.72
N MET A 632 11.61 -10.77 -28.56
CA MET A 632 11.17 -10.20 -27.29
C MET A 632 11.45 -8.69 -27.18
N TYR A 633 12.60 -8.21 -27.68
CA TYR A 633 12.87 -6.77 -27.73
C TYR A 633 11.91 -6.03 -28.65
N ARG A 634 11.52 -6.61 -29.80
CA ARG A 634 10.53 -6.02 -30.72
C ARG A 634 9.14 -5.99 -30.08
N GLU A 635 8.72 -7.08 -29.44
CA GLU A 635 7.44 -7.14 -28.70
C GLU A 635 7.41 -6.05 -27.62
N ALA A 636 8.47 -5.94 -26.81
CA ALA A 636 8.55 -4.91 -25.78
C ALA A 636 8.55 -3.49 -26.37
N LEU A 637 9.23 -3.28 -27.51
CA LEU A 637 9.28 -1.98 -28.17
C LEU A 637 7.91 -1.56 -28.70
N GLU A 638 7.19 -2.46 -29.38
CA GLU A 638 5.86 -2.20 -29.90
C GLU A 638 4.88 -1.81 -28.78
N LEU A 639 4.89 -2.59 -27.71
CA LEU A 639 4.04 -2.32 -26.54
C LEU A 639 4.39 -1.00 -25.86
N ARG A 640 5.69 -0.69 -25.66
CA ARG A 640 6.14 0.57 -25.06
C ARG A 640 5.83 1.78 -25.93
N GLU A 641 5.98 1.68 -27.24
CA GLU A 641 5.61 2.77 -28.18
C GLU A 641 4.12 3.08 -28.11
N ARG A 642 3.29 2.05 -27.97
CA ARG A 642 1.83 2.21 -27.88
C ARG A 642 1.40 2.79 -26.53
N THR A 643 2.03 2.35 -25.41
CA THR A 643 1.62 2.71 -24.06
C THR A 643 2.27 3.98 -23.54
N LEU A 644 3.56 4.16 -23.82
CA LEU A 644 4.37 5.25 -23.27
C LEU A 644 4.74 6.30 -24.35
N GLY A 645 4.65 5.93 -25.62
CA GLY A 645 5.10 6.74 -26.72
C GLY A 645 6.59 6.56 -27.06
N PRO A 646 7.00 7.03 -28.24
CA PRO A 646 8.36 6.80 -28.78
C PRO A 646 9.47 7.53 -28.02
N GLY A 647 9.14 8.62 -27.31
CA GLY A 647 10.08 9.47 -26.60
C GLY A 647 10.25 9.15 -25.11
N HIS A 648 9.49 8.19 -24.57
CA HIS A 648 9.64 7.78 -23.18
C HIS A 648 11.00 7.11 -22.95
N ALA A 649 11.66 7.37 -21.81
CA ALA A 649 12.98 6.84 -21.48
C ALA A 649 13.09 5.33 -21.69
N ASP A 650 12.13 4.54 -21.19
CA ASP A 650 12.10 3.09 -21.34
C ASP A 650 11.94 2.64 -22.80
N THR A 651 11.20 3.39 -23.62
CA THR A 651 11.03 3.10 -25.05
C THR A 651 12.33 3.36 -25.79
N VAL A 652 12.99 4.47 -25.48
CA VAL A 652 14.30 4.84 -26.03
C VAL A 652 15.36 3.80 -25.67
N ASP A 653 15.43 3.38 -24.39
CA ASP A 653 16.40 2.36 -23.95
C ASP A 653 16.14 1.00 -24.60
N ASN A 654 14.88 0.56 -24.69
CA ASN A 654 14.54 -0.69 -25.39
C ASN A 654 14.92 -0.64 -26.87
N ARG A 655 14.63 0.47 -27.57
CA ARG A 655 15.01 0.65 -28.98
C ARG A 655 16.52 0.62 -29.13
N ARG A 656 17.26 1.24 -28.21
CA ARG A 656 18.72 1.20 -28.15
C ARG A 656 19.23 -0.23 -27.92
N ALA A 657 18.66 -0.99 -27.00
CA ALA A 657 19.03 -2.37 -26.72
C ALA A 657 18.81 -3.29 -27.94
N LEU A 658 17.65 -3.15 -28.59
CA LEU A 658 17.34 -3.84 -29.85
C LEU A 658 18.35 -3.51 -30.93
N ALA A 659 18.67 -2.23 -31.13
CA ALA A 659 19.62 -1.80 -32.13
C ALA A 659 21.03 -2.38 -31.90
N MET A 660 21.48 -2.43 -30.65
CA MET A 660 22.76 -3.03 -30.27
C MET A 660 22.79 -4.54 -30.53
N LEU A 661 21.66 -5.24 -30.28
CA LEU A 661 21.52 -6.65 -30.65
C LEU A 661 21.60 -6.83 -32.18
N ILE A 662 20.92 -6.01 -32.98
CA ILE A 662 20.91 -6.04 -34.44
C ILE A 662 22.30 -5.71 -34.97
N ALA A 663 23.03 -4.76 -34.37
CA ALA A 663 24.39 -4.44 -34.70
C ALA A 663 25.34 -5.64 -34.48
N SER A 664 25.18 -6.38 -33.39
CA SER A 664 25.97 -7.58 -33.11
C SER A 664 25.76 -8.70 -34.16
N ARG A 665 24.59 -8.69 -34.83
CA ARG A 665 24.27 -9.59 -35.94
C ARG A 665 24.82 -9.10 -37.32
N GLY A 666 25.54 -7.99 -37.33
CA GLY A 666 26.12 -7.40 -38.57
C GLY A 666 25.11 -6.55 -39.37
N ARG A 667 23.87 -6.39 -38.91
CA ARG A 667 22.85 -5.57 -39.61
C ARG A 667 23.00 -4.10 -39.21
N LEU A 668 24.15 -3.51 -39.60
CA LEU A 668 24.60 -2.20 -39.12
C LEU A 668 23.70 -1.04 -39.59
N ASP A 669 23.15 -1.10 -40.81
CA ASP A 669 22.29 -0.02 -41.31
C ASP A 669 20.92 0.01 -40.61
N GLU A 670 20.39 -1.15 -40.27
CA GLU A 670 19.15 -1.21 -39.50
C GLU A 670 19.37 -0.72 -38.04
N ALA A 671 20.49 -1.10 -37.44
CA ALA A 671 20.87 -0.62 -36.11
C ALA A 671 21.06 0.90 -36.09
N ASP A 672 21.69 1.45 -37.12
CA ASP A 672 21.89 2.88 -37.33
C ASP A 672 20.57 3.63 -37.43
N ALA A 673 19.61 3.12 -38.20
CA ALA A 673 18.28 3.71 -38.35
C ALA A 673 17.53 3.72 -37.03
N LEU A 674 17.54 2.60 -36.27
CA LEU A 674 16.91 2.49 -34.97
C LEU A 674 17.51 3.47 -33.93
N LEU A 675 18.87 3.59 -33.91
CA LEU A 675 19.54 4.50 -32.96
C LEU A 675 19.34 5.97 -33.34
N THR A 676 19.30 6.28 -34.63
CA THR A 676 19.00 7.63 -35.09
C THR A 676 17.59 8.03 -34.69
N ALA A 677 16.61 7.13 -34.83
CA ALA A 677 15.24 7.35 -34.38
C ALA A 677 15.16 7.47 -32.84
N ALA A 678 15.91 6.62 -32.11
CA ALA A 678 15.97 6.68 -30.66
C ALA A 678 16.56 8.02 -30.18
N LEU A 679 17.65 8.47 -30.80
CA LEU A 679 18.31 9.73 -30.47
C LEU A 679 17.39 10.95 -30.75
N SER A 680 16.70 10.94 -31.90
CA SER A 680 15.76 12.01 -32.24
C SER A 680 14.62 12.11 -31.21
N ALA A 681 14.01 10.97 -30.88
CA ALA A 681 12.92 10.91 -29.91
C ALA A 681 13.40 11.28 -28.48
N ALA A 682 14.59 10.84 -28.10
CA ALA A 682 15.19 11.18 -26.81
C ALA A 682 15.48 12.70 -26.70
N ARG A 683 16.03 13.31 -27.73
CA ARG A 683 16.26 14.77 -27.76
C ARG A 683 14.99 15.57 -27.63
N GLU A 684 13.95 15.18 -28.35
CA GLU A 684 12.66 15.87 -28.35
C GLU A 684 11.94 15.77 -27.00
N SER A 685 11.98 14.60 -26.37
CA SER A 685 11.17 14.31 -25.18
C SER A 685 11.93 14.43 -23.86
N LEU A 686 13.21 14.06 -23.85
CA LEU A 686 14.03 13.99 -22.64
C LEU A 686 15.09 15.13 -22.57
N GLY A 687 15.41 15.70 -23.72
CA GLY A 687 16.46 16.72 -23.84
C GLY A 687 17.86 16.15 -24.06
N ASP A 688 18.81 17.05 -24.46
CA ASP A 688 20.17 16.66 -24.83
C ASP A 688 21.02 16.18 -23.61
N GLU A 689 20.64 16.56 -22.41
CA GLU A 689 21.41 16.26 -21.18
C GLU A 689 20.96 14.97 -20.48
N HIS A 690 19.85 14.38 -20.94
CA HIS A 690 19.32 13.17 -20.31
C HIS A 690 20.28 11.97 -20.49
N PRO A 691 20.48 11.12 -19.45
CA PRO A 691 21.36 9.96 -19.54
C PRO A 691 21.09 9.01 -20.73
N ASP A 692 19.80 8.82 -21.09
CA ASP A 692 19.44 7.95 -22.22
C ASP A 692 19.74 8.59 -23.57
N THR A 693 19.65 9.93 -23.68
CA THR A 693 20.10 10.67 -24.85
C THR A 693 21.61 10.46 -25.07
N LEU A 694 22.37 10.58 -23.98
CA LEU A 694 23.81 10.36 -23.99
C LEU A 694 24.16 8.88 -24.32
N ALA A 695 23.38 7.93 -23.80
CA ALA A 695 23.53 6.51 -24.13
C ALA A 695 23.23 6.22 -25.62
N CYS A 696 22.23 6.90 -26.21
CA CYS A 696 21.94 6.80 -27.63
C CYS A 696 23.06 7.37 -28.48
N LEU A 697 23.61 8.55 -28.13
CA LEU A 697 24.76 9.15 -28.78
C LEU A 697 25.98 8.21 -28.79
N HIS A 698 26.28 7.62 -27.63
CA HIS A 698 27.36 6.66 -27.50
C HIS A 698 27.12 5.41 -28.35
N SER A 699 25.91 4.81 -28.28
CA SER A 699 25.58 3.60 -29.04
C SER A 699 25.62 3.84 -30.57
N LEU A 700 25.11 4.98 -31.02
CA LEU A 700 25.16 5.38 -32.42
C LEU A 700 26.60 5.61 -32.87
N GLY A 701 27.43 6.29 -32.06
CA GLY A 701 28.85 6.45 -32.29
C GLY A 701 29.56 5.09 -32.44
N ARG A 702 29.25 4.11 -31.59
CA ARG A 702 29.77 2.75 -31.67
C ARG A 702 29.36 2.04 -32.97
N VAL A 703 28.09 2.16 -33.39
CA VAL A 703 27.63 1.58 -34.68
C VAL A 703 28.29 2.26 -35.85
N ARG A 704 28.51 3.59 -35.82
CA ARG A 704 29.25 4.32 -36.88
C ARG A 704 30.72 3.87 -36.99
N LEU A 705 31.36 3.53 -35.86
CA LEU A 705 32.69 2.90 -35.89
C LEU A 705 32.67 1.55 -36.61
N LEU A 706 31.69 0.70 -36.28
CA LEU A 706 31.52 -0.59 -36.98
C LEU A 706 31.24 -0.43 -38.48
N GLN A 707 30.52 0.62 -38.87
CA GLN A 707 30.28 0.98 -40.28
C GLN A 707 31.50 1.60 -40.97
N LYS A 708 32.64 1.75 -40.27
CA LYS A 708 33.86 2.42 -40.80
C LYS A 708 33.62 3.91 -41.09
N ARG A 709 32.82 4.60 -40.25
CA ARG A 709 32.51 6.02 -40.36
C ARG A 709 33.07 6.78 -39.13
N PRO A 710 34.39 6.79 -38.88
CA PRO A 710 34.98 7.28 -37.65
C PRO A 710 34.81 8.79 -37.44
N ALA A 711 34.69 9.60 -38.50
CA ALA A 711 34.48 11.05 -38.37
C ALA A 711 33.11 11.40 -37.79
N GLU A 712 32.08 10.67 -38.18
CA GLU A 712 30.74 10.84 -37.63
C GLU A 712 30.68 10.30 -36.22
N ALA A 713 31.34 9.16 -35.96
CA ALA A 713 31.43 8.60 -34.61
C ALA A 713 32.13 9.58 -33.65
N GLU A 714 33.23 10.19 -34.04
CA GLU A 714 33.97 11.17 -33.18
C GLU A 714 33.09 12.34 -32.80
N THR A 715 32.29 12.85 -33.76
CA THR A 715 31.39 13.97 -33.49
C THR A 715 30.34 13.63 -32.43
N LEU A 716 29.67 12.46 -32.57
CA LEU A 716 28.66 12.00 -31.63
C LEU A 716 29.25 11.72 -30.22
N LEU A 717 30.40 11.04 -30.20
CA LEU A 717 31.05 10.66 -28.92
C LEU A 717 31.67 11.85 -28.20
N ARG A 718 32.14 12.87 -28.92
CA ARG A 718 32.59 14.14 -28.35
C ARG A 718 31.45 14.88 -27.72
N GLU A 719 30.30 14.97 -28.39
CA GLU A 719 29.08 15.56 -27.82
C GLU A 719 28.66 14.84 -26.54
N ALA A 720 28.58 13.49 -26.60
CA ALA A 720 28.22 12.70 -25.41
C ALA A 720 29.15 12.92 -24.23
N ALA A 721 30.49 12.86 -24.46
CA ALA A 721 31.50 13.05 -23.42
C ALA A 721 31.48 14.45 -22.82
N ALA A 722 31.36 15.48 -23.65
CA ALA A 722 31.32 16.88 -23.19
C ALA A 722 30.06 17.16 -22.35
N THR A 723 28.90 16.72 -22.80
CA THR A 723 27.63 16.89 -22.09
C THR A 723 27.62 16.08 -20.80
N ALA A 724 28.04 14.81 -20.81
CA ALA A 724 28.13 14.01 -19.60
C ALA A 724 29.11 14.59 -18.56
N SER A 725 30.23 15.16 -18.99
CA SER A 725 31.17 15.82 -18.08
C SER A 725 30.58 17.07 -17.41
N ARG A 726 29.73 17.81 -18.12
CA ARG A 726 29.02 18.97 -17.60
C ARG A 726 27.93 18.59 -16.60
N THR A 727 27.13 17.56 -16.90
CA THR A 727 25.95 17.18 -16.11
C THR A 727 26.27 16.26 -14.93
N MET A 728 27.19 15.33 -15.10
CA MET A 728 27.53 14.31 -14.09
C MET A 728 28.83 14.68 -13.32
N GLY A 729 29.54 15.68 -13.76
CA GLY A 729 30.85 16.08 -13.23
C GLY A 729 32.00 15.32 -13.89
N PRO A 730 33.20 15.97 -13.90
CA PRO A 730 34.36 15.44 -14.61
C PRO A 730 34.93 14.16 -13.99
N GLN A 731 34.61 13.84 -12.77
CA GLN A 731 35.10 12.65 -12.06
C GLN A 731 34.19 11.42 -12.21
N ALA A 732 32.99 11.59 -12.77
CA ALA A 732 32.08 10.47 -13.00
C ALA A 732 32.69 9.49 -14.05
N TRP A 733 32.38 8.21 -13.91
CA TRP A 733 32.90 7.17 -14.79
C TRP A 733 32.27 7.18 -16.20
N ARG A 734 31.02 7.61 -16.35
CA ARG A 734 30.32 7.63 -17.65
C ARG A 734 30.96 8.54 -18.69
N PRO A 735 31.37 9.80 -18.39
CA PRO A 735 32.16 10.58 -19.34
C PRO A 735 33.43 9.88 -19.80
N ALA A 736 34.13 9.18 -18.88
CA ALA A 736 35.34 8.42 -19.22
C ALA A 736 35.08 7.25 -20.19
N GLN A 737 33.93 6.59 -20.07
CA GLN A 737 33.50 5.57 -21.04
C GLN A 737 33.29 6.15 -22.43
N PHE A 738 32.70 7.35 -22.53
CA PHE A 738 32.47 8.02 -23.79
C PHE A 738 33.80 8.53 -24.41
N ASP A 739 34.70 9.04 -23.55
CA ASP A 739 36.05 9.43 -23.97
C ASP A 739 36.87 8.24 -24.53
N ALA A 740 36.75 7.06 -23.94
CA ALA A 740 37.38 5.85 -24.45
C ALA A 740 36.85 5.48 -25.85
N ALA A 741 35.54 5.52 -26.06
CA ALA A 741 34.97 5.25 -27.40
C ALA A 741 35.32 6.35 -28.42
N ARG A 742 35.40 7.61 -28.00
CA ARG A 742 35.85 8.73 -28.80
C ARG A 742 37.30 8.54 -29.22
N ALA A 743 38.15 8.08 -28.33
CA ALA A 743 39.53 7.81 -28.62
C ALA A 743 39.68 6.69 -29.67
N GLU A 744 38.81 5.64 -29.65
CA GLU A 744 38.78 4.64 -30.72
C GLU A 744 38.52 5.29 -32.08
N ALA A 745 37.56 6.21 -32.15
CA ALA A 745 37.28 6.97 -33.39
C ALA A 745 38.48 7.78 -33.85
N LEU A 746 39.20 8.42 -32.92
CA LEU A 746 40.41 9.19 -33.21
C LEU A 746 41.56 8.30 -33.71
N LEU A 747 41.72 7.09 -33.17
CA LEU A 747 42.68 6.11 -33.64
C LEU A 747 42.36 5.67 -35.10
N ASP A 748 41.08 5.42 -35.38
CA ASP A 748 40.64 5.05 -36.73
C ASP A 748 40.77 6.22 -37.74
N LEU A 749 40.81 7.46 -37.26
CA LEU A 749 41.07 8.67 -38.02
C LEU A 749 42.61 8.94 -38.22
N GLY A 750 43.47 8.13 -37.64
CA GLY A 750 44.91 8.34 -37.67
C GLY A 750 45.40 9.50 -36.79
N ARG A 751 44.66 9.78 -35.70
CA ARG A 751 44.93 10.87 -34.72
C ARG A 751 45.32 10.33 -33.35
N PRO A 752 46.36 9.53 -33.22
CA PRO A 752 46.78 8.91 -31.96
C PRO A 752 47.20 9.92 -30.88
N ALA A 753 47.76 11.07 -31.28
CA ALA A 753 48.16 12.10 -30.33
C ALA A 753 46.97 12.72 -29.59
N ASP A 754 45.80 12.80 -30.20
CA ASP A 754 44.57 13.29 -29.58
C ASP A 754 43.88 12.20 -28.76
N ALA A 755 44.06 10.93 -29.14
CA ALA A 755 43.48 9.78 -28.43
C ALA A 755 44.21 9.45 -27.12
N GLU A 756 45.54 9.58 -27.07
CA GLU A 756 46.35 9.15 -25.91
C GLU A 756 45.93 9.80 -24.58
N PRO A 757 45.78 11.13 -24.45
CA PRO A 757 45.37 11.75 -23.19
C PRO A 757 43.96 11.33 -22.75
N LEU A 758 43.06 11.12 -23.71
CA LEU A 758 41.70 10.66 -23.40
C LEU A 758 41.73 9.22 -22.83
N LEU A 759 42.45 8.32 -23.45
CA LEU A 759 42.57 6.92 -23.03
C LEU A 759 43.23 6.77 -21.67
N ARG A 760 44.31 7.51 -21.40
CA ARG A 760 44.95 7.49 -20.09
C ARG A 760 44.04 7.96 -18.98
N SER A 761 43.36 9.10 -19.18
CA SER A 761 42.38 9.64 -18.23
C SER A 761 41.19 8.69 -18.09
N ALA A 762 40.67 8.13 -19.16
CA ALA A 762 39.54 7.23 -19.14
C ALA A 762 39.87 5.95 -18.37
N GLN A 763 41.02 5.35 -18.63
CA GLN A 763 41.47 4.12 -18.00
C GLN A 763 41.64 4.30 -16.47
N GLU A 764 42.30 5.40 -16.05
CA GLU A 764 42.48 5.70 -14.63
C GLU A 764 41.14 5.88 -13.92
N ARG A 765 40.25 6.66 -14.49
CA ARG A 765 38.93 6.97 -13.93
C ARG A 765 38.02 5.74 -13.87
N LEU A 766 38.02 4.94 -14.96
CA LEU A 766 37.22 3.72 -15.04
C LEU A 766 37.73 2.66 -14.06
N SER A 767 39.05 2.51 -13.95
CA SER A 767 39.66 1.55 -12.98
C SER A 767 39.43 1.96 -11.56
N THR A 768 39.48 3.26 -11.25
CA THR A 768 39.21 3.78 -9.89
C THR A 768 37.74 3.61 -9.50
N ALA A 769 36.83 3.87 -10.43
CA ALA A 769 35.39 3.88 -10.14
C ALA A 769 34.76 2.48 -10.19
N LEU A 770 35.20 1.62 -11.10
CA LEU A 770 34.57 0.34 -11.43
C LEU A 770 35.47 -0.87 -11.14
N GLY A 771 36.75 -0.67 -10.90
CA GLY A 771 37.75 -1.72 -10.81
C GLY A 771 38.51 -1.98 -12.14
N ALA A 772 39.76 -2.41 -12.03
CA ALA A 772 40.63 -2.61 -13.22
C ALA A 772 40.12 -3.72 -14.15
N ASP A 773 39.44 -4.71 -13.61
CA ASP A 773 38.91 -5.86 -14.37
C ASP A 773 37.52 -5.62 -14.97
N HIS A 774 36.93 -4.48 -14.70
CA HIS A 774 35.65 -4.15 -15.29
C HIS A 774 35.78 -3.98 -16.80
N TYR A 775 34.78 -4.44 -17.56
CA TYR A 775 34.86 -4.47 -19.03
C TYR A 775 35.14 -3.09 -19.68
N HIS A 776 34.65 -1.99 -19.11
CA HIS A 776 34.95 -0.64 -19.58
C HIS A 776 36.41 -0.25 -19.33
N ALA A 777 36.97 -0.62 -18.17
CA ALA A 777 38.38 -0.37 -17.89
C ALA A 777 39.29 -1.20 -18.78
N ARG A 778 38.93 -2.47 -19.01
CA ARG A 778 39.64 -3.34 -19.97
C ARG A 778 39.57 -2.79 -21.40
N TYR A 779 38.36 -2.34 -21.83
CA TYR A 779 38.24 -1.74 -23.15
C TYR A 779 39.16 -0.52 -23.36
N ALA A 780 39.25 0.38 -22.40
CA ALA A 780 40.16 1.53 -22.47
C ALA A 780 41.63 1.09 -22.46
N ARG A 781 41.97 0.05 -21.71
CA ARG A 781 43.29 -0.56 -21.63
C ARG A 781 43.68 -1.17 -23.02
N ASP A 782 42.77 -1.95 -23.62
CA ASP A 782 43.02 -2.57 -24.92
C ASP A 782 43.24 -1.52 -26.02
N LEU A 783 42.52 -0.40 -25.95
CA LEU A 783 42.74 0.73 -26.86
C LEU A 783 44.09 1.43 -26.62
N LEU A 784 44.60 1.50 -25.38
CA LEU A 784 45.95 1.96 -25.10
C LEU A 784 47.01 1.02 -25.71
N VAL A 785 46.85 -0.28 -25.57
CA VAL A 785 47.71 -1.27 -26.23
C VAL A 785 47.72 -1.03 -27.73
N ARG A 786 46.52 -0.93 -28.36
CA ARG A 786 46.38 -0.67 -29.80
C ARG A 786 47.07 0.64 -30.23
N LEU A 787 46.91 1.70 -29.47
CA LEU A 787 47.51 3.00 -29.72
C LEU A 787 49.01 2.91 -29.72
N TYR A 788 49.63 2.26 -28.70
CA TYR A 788 51.07 2.14 -28.59
C TYR A 788 51.65 1.21 -29.65
N GLU A 789 50.96 0.17 -30.07
CA GLU A 789 51.32 -0.67 -31.21
C GLU A 789 51.29 0.12 -32.54
N GLN A 790 50.24 0.89 -32.77
CA GLN A 790 50.12 1.73 -33.98
C GLN A 790 51.19 2.83 -34.07
N THR A 791 51.67 3.32 -32.91
CA THR A 791 52.69 4.38 -32.84
C THR A 791 54.12 3.86 -32.70
N GLY A 792 54.31 2.53 -32.74
CA GLY A 792 55.64 1.90 -32.63
C GLY A 792 56.26 1.93 -31.23
N ARG A 793 55.42 2.19 -30.19
CA ARG A 793 55.82 2.29 -28.78
C ARG A 793 55.62 0.96 -28.06
N GLY A 794 56.27 -0.11 -28.51
CA GLY A 794 56.06 -1.49 -28.05
C GLY A 794 56.25 -1.67 -26.52
N ASP A 795 57.24 -1.02 -25.93
CA ASP A 795 57.53 -1.12 -24.50
C ASP A 795 56.36 -0.56 -23.64
N GLU A 796 55.70 0.47 -24.14
CA GLU A 796 54.52 1.03 -23.46
C GLU A 796 53.30 0.15 -23.66
N ALA A 797 53.12 -0.45 -24.86
CA ALA A 797 52.05 -1.43 -25.07
C ALA A 797 52.19 -2.64 -24.15
N ALA A 798 53.43 -3.15 -23.90
CA ALA A 798 53.66 -4.24 -22.98
C ALA A 798 53.20 -3.96 -21.54
N ARG A 799 53.33 -2.72 -21.03
CA ARG A 799 52.95 -2.30 -19.69
C ARG A 799 51.41 -2.34 -19.47
N TRP A 800 50.64 -2.33 -20.53
CA TRP A 800 49.20 -2.33 -20.48
C TRP A 800 48.58 -3.71 -20.81
N ARG A 801 49.38 -4.73 -21.17
CA ARG A 801 48.89 -6.08 -21.46
C ARG A 801 48.66 -6.93 -20.24
N ASP A 802 49.43 -6.66 -19.16
CA ASP A 802 49.34 -7.31 -17.85
C ASP A 802 48.36 -6.54 -16.94
#